data_3117a339ddfe11662a548c60a025c64d
#
_entry.id   3117a339ddfe11662a548c60a025c64d
#
_cell.length_a   1.000
_cell.length_b   1.000
_cell.length_c   1.000
_cell.angle_alpha   90.00
_cell.angle_beta   90.00
_cell.angle_gamma   90.00
#
_symmetry.space_group_name_H-M   'P 1'
#
loop_
_entity.id
_entity.type
_entity.pdbx_description
1 polymer ?
#
loop_
_entity_poly.entity_id
_entity_poly.type
_entity_poly.pdbx_seq_one_letter_code
_entity_poly.pdbx_strand_id
1 'polypeptide(L)'
;MYRIEVYLKSYLPDAKGLGLVRDICDLGITAVSNVRVVDIYWLDADLTGDELESICRNLLADPVTQEYQYGQDSQGSWVTNESYHVIEVAYNPGVTDPVEATIMKAVRDLNIENVKAVKTAKRYIIEGQLGKHQLEVICDRLLVNPTIQHLVKQESVIFPGNPQYSFKLERIDILKAAEAELLGIRQQFGFTNDELEAIVAYFHKRERNPSDIELETLAQTWSEHCVHKTFKGKIKFGNTTIDNLLKNTVIKATEQLDKAWCLSVFEDNAGVIDFDGRWALCFKVETHNHPSAVEPYGGAATGIGGVVRDILGTGLGAKPILNTDVFCFAPPDFPYDKVPEGILHPRRVFKGVRAGVADYSNRLGIPTSNGAILFDERYVANPLVFCGTLGLLPKELSCRGKQSPGDLIVLVGGRTGRDGMHGVTFASEQLTDESARISSSSVQIGDPIVEKKVMDILVEARDRGLYSRITDCGGGGLSSAVGEMGAETGARVWLDRVPLKYTGLSYTEIWISESQERMVLAVPPGSAEELLNLFVSNDVEASVIGEFTNDRRLQLFYQGNLVADLDMEFLHDGRPQLRAEAVWQQPDYAEPDFACPLELNEDLLRLLSSWNVCSKEWVIRQYDHEVQGTSVLKPLVGKNNDGPGDAAIIKPVLDSRKGVVVSNGINPKYGDIDPYWMAASAVDEALRQIIAVGGNLERVALLDNFGWGNTSRPDTLGALVRAAQACHDMAIAYGTPFVSGKDSLNNEFEFGGRVISIPHTLLISAASVMEDVGRAISMDFKQAGDLVYIVGITNNELGGSEYFEAHGFTGNSVPRVNAHRAKELMDRLSRAIEKGLVRACHDLSQGGLGVAVAEMALAGELGATIHLNSVPLGGPIDREDFILFSESNTRFLAEVTPECSEGFEEMMGGLQLAPIGQVANSETLEIYGLDNRRVVAISLRELKEAWQRPLRW
;
A
#
# COMPACT_ATOMS: atom_id res chain seq x y z
N MET A 1 0.68 16.23 38.75
CA MET A 1 1.03 15.24 37.70
C MET A 1 0.90 13.87 38.30
N TYR A 2 0.17 12.95 37.65
CA TYR A 2 0.03 11.56 38.06
C TYR A 2 0.74 10.67 37.03
N ARG A 3 1.35 9.59 37.55
CA ARG A 3 1.90 8.51 36.74
C ARG A 3 1.12 7.24 37.06
N ILE A 4 0.58 6.60 36.01
CA ILE A 4 -0.19 5.36 36.08
C ILE A 4 0.56 4.30 35.28
N GLU A 5 0.74 3.14 35.86
CA GLU A 5 1.36 1.96 35.22
C GLU A 5 0.31 0.86 35.13
N VAL A 6 0.10 0.31 33.94
CA VAL A 6 -0.84 -0.76 33.64
C VAL A 6 -0.09 -1.96 33.10
N TYR A 7 -0.29 -3.13 33.68
CA TYR A 7 0.45 -4.34 33.30
C TYR A 7 -0.40 -5.60 33.45
N LEU A 8 -0.05 -6.64 32.75
CA LEU A 8 -0.73 -7.93 32.82
C LEU A 8 -0.54 -8.55 34.23
N LYS A 9 -1.59 -9.19 34.74
CA LYS A 9 -1.53 -9.98 35.97
C LYS A 9 -0.42 -11.02 35.91
N SER A 10 0.27 -11.22 37.01
CA SER A 10 1.53 -11.99 37.02
C SER A 10 1.40 -13.46 36.59
N TYR A 11 0.20 -14.03 36.65
CA TYR A 11 -0.08 -15.40 36.22
C TYR A 11 -0.43 -15.52 34.72
N LEU A 12 -0.59 -14.41 34.03
CA LEU A 12 -0.88 -14.42 32.59
C LEU A 12 0.42 -14.30 31.77
N PRO A 13 0.53 -15.04 30.65
CA PRO A 13 1.64 -14.88 29.75
C PRO A 13 1.58 -13.53 29.03
N ASP A 14 2.70 -12.83 28.99
CA ASP A 14 2.82 -11.60 28.20
C ASP A 14 3.20 -11.93 26.74
N ALA A 15 2.20 -11.98 25.86
CA ALA A 15 2.42 -12.31 24.45
C ALA A 15 3.34 -11.29 23.74
N LYS A 16 3.27 -9.99 24.10
CA LYS A 16 4.17 -8.95 23.57
C LYS A 16 5.60 -9.19 24.05
N GLY A 17 5.75 -9.47 25.35
CA GLY A 17 7.05 -9.79 25.93
C GLY A 17 7.68 -11.05 25.35
N LEU A 18 6.90 -12.13 25.15
CA LEU A 18 7.37 -13.36 24.50
C LEU A 18 7.80 -13.12 23.04
N GLY A 19 7.10 -12.25 22.31
CA GLY A 19 7.49 -11.83 20.97
C GLY A 19 8.86 -11.11 20.99
N LEU A 20 9.05 -10.19 21.93
CA LEU A 20 10.32 -9.46 22.08
C LEU A 20 11.48 -10.39 22.46
N VAL A 21 11.28 -11.42 23.30
CA VAL A 21 12.33 -12.41 23.60
C VAL A 21 12.81 -13.08 22.31
N ARG A 22 11.88 -13.46 21.41
CA ARG A 22 12.23 -14.06 20.11
C ARG A 22 13.00 -13.07 19.23
N ASP A 23 12.52 -11.83 19.13
CA ASP A 23 13.18 -10.78 18.35
C ASP A 23 14.58 -10.44 18.87
N ILE A 24 14.79 -10.48 20.20
CA ILE A 24 16.12 -10.32 20.83
C ILE A 24 17.02 -11.52 20.53
N CYS A 25 16.48 -12.74 20.55
CA CYS A 25 17.25 -13.93 20.14
C CYS A 25 17.69 -13.86 18.67
N ASP A 26 16.86 -13.32 17.80
CA ASP A 26 17.20 -13.12 16.38
C ASP A 26 18.36 -12.12 16.19
N LEU A 27 18.58 -11.19 17.14
CA LEU A 27 19.78 -10.34 17.17
C LEU A 27 21.06 -11.08 17.62
N GLY A 28 20.98 -12.38 17.88
CA GLY A 28 22.09 -13.17 18.44
C GLY A 28 22.28 -13.01 19.95
N ILE A 29 21.35 -12.39 20.66
CA ILE A 29 21.39 -12.17 22.12
C ILE A 29 20.52 -13.23 22.80
N THR A 30 21.12 -14.31 23.25
CA THR A 30 20.42 -15.46 23.87
C THR A 30 20.34 -15.39 25.39
N ALA A 31 20.86 -14.34 25.99
CA ALA A 31 20.94 -14.19 27.46
C ALA A 31 19.63 -13.68 28.11
N VAL A 32 18.60 -13.38 27.28
CA VAL A 32 17.29 -12.90 27.76
C VAL A 32 16.36 -14.07 27.96
N SER A 33 15.81 -14.18 29.16
CA SER A 33 14.87 -15.24 29.53
C SER A 33 13.41 -14.81 29.48
N ASN A 34 13.14 -13.53 29.75
CA ASN A 34 11.79 -12.99 29.78
C ASN A 34 11.80 -11.47 29.48
N VAL A 35 10.71 -10.98 28.91
CA VAL A 35 10.43 -9.55 28.77
C VAL A 35 8.99 -9.30 29.22
N ARG A 36 8.76 -8.27 30.03
CA ARG A 36 7.41 -7.80 30.38
C ARG A 36 7.22 -6.37 29.87
N VAL A 37 6.05 -6.10 29.33
CA VAL A 37 5.68 -4.78 28.81
C VAL A 37 4.67 -4.14 29.73
N VAL A 38 4.95 -2.89 30.14
CA VAL A 38 4.08 -2.07 30.99
C VAL A 38 3.69 -0.83 30.20
N ASP A 39 2.40 -0.56 30.11
CA ASP A 39 1.88 0.67 29.53
C ASP A 39 1.90 1.77 30.61
N ILE A 40 2.44 2.95 30.26
CA ILE A 40 2.60 4.09 31.17
C ILE A 40 1.75 5.24 30.67
N TYR A 41 1.03 5.86 31.58
CA TYR A 41 0.25 7.05 31.32
C TYR A 41 0.65 8.16 32.29
N TRP A 42 0.99 9.33 31.79
CA TRP A 42 1.17 10.53 32.55
C TRP A 42 -0.03 11.44 32.37
N LEU A 43 -0.63 11.91 33.50
CA LEU A 43 -1.74 12.85 33.47
C LEU A 43 -1.30 14.18 34.10
N ASP A 44 -1.40 15.26 33.35
CA ASP A 44 -1.37 16.61 33.91
C ASP A 44 -2.79 16.98 34.37
N ALA A 45 -3.08 16.75 35.61
CA ALA A 45 -4.42 16.82 36.16
C ALA A 45 -4.43 17.23 37.64
N ASP A 46 -5.57 17.75 38.08
CA ASP A 46 -5.91 17.94 39.49
C ASP A 46 -7.14 17.10 39.80
N LEU A 47 -6.92 15.88 40.33
CA LEU A 47 -7.93 14.84 40.49
C LEU A 47 -8.10 14.47 41.97
N THR A 48 -9.33 14.16 42.35
CA THR A 48 -9.62 13.44 43.58
C THR A 48 -9.18 11.98 43.51
N GLY A 49 -9.02 11.31 44.66
CA GLY A 49 -8.69 9.88 44.70
C GLY A 49 -9.72 9.02 43.96
N ASP A 50 -11.00 9.35 44.09
CA ASP A 50 -12.09 8.60 43.45
C ASP A 50 -12.10 8.80 41.93
N GLU A 51 -11.79 10.00 41.42
CA GLU A 51 -11.67 10.27 39.97
C GLU A 51 -10.48 9.53 39.35
N LEU A 52 -9.33 9.55 40.04
CA LEU A 52 -8.14 8.82 39.59
C LEU A 52 -8.37 7.31 39.59
N GLU A 53 -9.01 6.78 40.62
CA GLU A 53 -9.38 5.36 40.67
C GLU A 53 -10.37 5.00 39.57
N SER A 54 -11.34 5.89 39.25
CA SER A 54 -12.28 5.70 38.14
C SER A 54 -11.58 5.65 36.79
N ILE A 55 -10.64 6.55 36.54
CA ILE A 55 -9.82 6.53 35.29
C ILE A 55 -9.05 5.21 35.18
N CYS A 56 -8.36 4.81 36.23
CA CYS A 56 -7.54 3.59 36.20
C CYS A 56 -8.40 2.34 35.97
N ARG A 57 -9.49 2.17 36.71
CA ARG A 57 -10.30 0.96 36.74
C ARG A 57 -11.27 0.84 35.56
N ASN A 58 -11.88 1.96 35.14
CA ASN A 58 -12.96 1.95 34.17
C ASN A 58 -12.48 2.28 32.75
N LEU A 59 -11.27 2.86 32.60
CA LEU A 59 -10.74 3.30 31.31
C LEU A 59 -9.40 2.65 30.96
N LEU A 60 -8.38 2.72 31.85
CA LEU A 60 -7.01 2.38 31.46
C LEU A 60 -6.67 0.90 31.61
N ALA A 61 -7.25 0.20 32.60
CA ALA A 61 -6.94 -1.19 32.89
C ALA A 61 -8.14 -2.11 32.65
N ASP A 62 -7.92 -3.24 32.00
CA ASP A 62 -8.89 -4.34 31.95
C ASP A 62 -8.87 -5.10 33.28
N PRO A 63 -9.94 -5.06 34.07
CA PRO A 63 -9.97 -5.69 35.39
C PRO A 63 -9.86 -7.21 35.38
N VAL A 64 -10.08 -7.86 34.20
CA VAL A 64 -9.96 -9.31 34.04
C VAL A 64 -8.49 -9.70 33.86
N THR A 65 -7.75 -9.00 33.01
CA THR A 65 -6.40 -9.41 32.61
C THR A 65 -5.29 -8.53 33.17
N GLN A 66 -5.60 -7.30 33.61
CA GLN A 66 -4.60 -6.32 33.98
C GLN A 66 -4.73 -5.87 35.46
N GLU A 67 -3.64 -5.32 35.93
CA GLU A 67 -3.49 -4.60 37.19
C GLU A 67 -2.90 -3.23 36.92
N TYR A 68 -3.10 -2.28 37.83
CA TYR A 68 -2.53 -0.94 37.74
C TYR A 68 -1.95 -0.48 39.06
N GLN A 69 -1.02 0.43 38.99
CA GLN A 69 -0.53 1.21 40.12
C GLN A 69 -0.38 2.67 39.69
N TYR A 70 -0.55 3.59 40.63
CA TYR A 70 -0.39 5.00 40.38
C TYR A 70 0.28 5.72 41.55
N GLY A 71 0.90 6.88 41.26
CA GLY A 71 1.51 7.72 42.28
C GLY A 71 1.78 9.13 41.78
N GLN A 72 2.00 10.06 42.70
CA GLN A 72 2.59 11.36 42.40
C GLN A 72 4.11 11.17 42.44
N ASP A 73 4.80 11.43 41.32
CA ASP A 73 6.26 11.27 41.14
C ASP A 73 6.81 9.86 41.48
N SER A 74 6.04 8.83 41.25
CA SER A 74 6.57 7.49 41.46
C SER A 74 7.58 7.11 40.34
N GLN A 75 8.85 7.20 40.66
CA GLN A 75 9.83 6.29 40.14
C GLN A 75 9.37 4.91 40.57
N GLY A 76 8.83 4.12 39.62
CA GLY A 76 8.34 2.80 39.94
C GLY A 76 9.40 2.01 40.73
N SER A 77 8.99 1.22 41.68
CA SER A 77 9.84 0.44 42.60
C SER A 77 10.64 -0.71 41.95
N TRP A 78 10.87 -0.65 40.65
CA TRP A 78 11.63 -1.64 39.88
C TRP A 78 13.13 -1.32 40.03
N VAL A 79 13.80 -2.06 40.87
CA VAL A 79 15.25 -1.94 41.08
C VAL A 79 15.95 -2.60 39.89
N THR A 80 16.67 -1.82 39.09
CA THR A 80 17.62 -2.35 38.13
C THR A 80 18.74 -3.07 38.89
N ASN A 81 18.94 -4.35 38.63
CA ASN A 81 20.07 -5.14 39.14
C ASN A 81 20.76 -5.85 37.98
N GLU A 82 21.82 -6.62 38.23
CA GLU A 82 22.58 -7.29 37.21
C GLU A 82 21.76 -8.26 36.30
N SER A 83 20.53 -8.61 36.75
CA SER A 83 19.64 -9.57 36.07
C SER A 83 18.37 -8.91 35.52
N TYR A 84 18.11 -7.65 35.81
CA TYR A 84 16.89 -6.93 35.39
C TYR A 84 17.24 -5.54 34.81
N HIS A 85 16.83 -5.31 33.57
CA HIS A 85 17.03 -4.05 32.89
C HIS A 85 15.69 -3.40 32.59
N VAL A 86 15.54 -2.13 32.97
CA VAL A 86 14.32 -1.35 32.76
C VAL A 86 14.58 -0.28 31.73
N ILE A 87 13.80 -0.29 30.64
CA ILE A 87 13.90 0.66 29.53
C ILE A 87 12.53 1.28 29.35
N GLU A 88 12.45 2.61 29.31
CA GLU A 88 11.21 3.34 29.00
C GLU A 88 11.37 4.09 27.69
N VAL A 89 10.34 4.01 26.85
CA VAL A 89 10.29 4.61 25.51
C VAL A 89 9.02 5.44 25.40
N ALA A 90 9.16 6.71 25.02
CA ALA A 90 8.06 7.64 24.79
C ALA A 90 8.18 8.29 23.40
N TYR A 91 7.09 8.87 22.92
CA TYR A 91 7.11 9.67 21.68
C TYR A 91 7.93 10.95 21.87
N ASN A 92 8.58 11.36 20.78
CA ASN A 92 9.32 12.63 20.74
C ASN A 92 8.36 13.82 20.93
N PRO A 93 8.81 14.92 21.54
CA PRO A 93 8.02 16.14 21.58
C PRO A 93 7.61 16.60 20.18
N GLY A 94 6.32 16.86 19.99
CA GLY A 94 5.77 17.27 18.69
C GLY A 94 5.30 16.11 17.79
N VAL A 95 5.62 14.86 18.12
CA VAL A 95 5.03 13.69 17.47
C VAL A 95 3.65 13.42 18.07
N THR A 96 2.68 13.12 17.24
CA THR A 96 1.32 12.78 17.68
C THR A 96 1.31 11.46 18.44
N ASP A 97 0.76 11.48 19.66
CA ASP A 97 0.44 10.27 20.41
C ASP A 97 -1.02 9.90 20.12
N PRO A 98 -1.30 8.83 19.34
CA PRO A 98 -2.67 8.51 18.93
C PRO A 98 -3.57 8.08 20.10
N VAL A 99 -2.99 7.69 21.24
CA VAL A 99 -3.73 7.27 22.43
C VAL A 99 -4.15 8.47 23.30
N GLU A 100 -3.38 9.57 23.26
CA GLU A 100 -3.65 10.79 24.05
C GLU A 100 -5.06 11.34 23.83
N ALA A 101 -5.44 11.57 22.56
CA ALA A 101 -6.73 12.14 22.20
C ALA A 101 -7.90 11.24 22.62
N THR A 102 -7.74 9.93 22.45
CA THR A 102 -8.74 8.92 22.82
C THR A 102 -8.95 8.88 24.35
N ILE A 103 -7.87 8.91 25.12
CA ILE A 103 -7.96 8.96 26.61
C ILE A 103 -8.58 10.27 27.05
N MET A 104 -8.16 11.40 26.48
CA MET A 104 -8.73 12.71 26.83
C MET A 104 -10.25 12.77 26.59
N LYS A 105 -10.70 12.16 25.49
CA LYS A 105 -12.15 12.05 25.23
C LYS A 105 -12.84 11.15 26.26
N ALA A 106 -12.32 9.95 26.47
CA ALA A 106 -12.93 8.98 27.39
C ALA A 106 -12.97 9.48 28.82
N VAL A 107 -11.98 10.25 29.27
CA VAL A 107 -11.99 10.93 30.58
C VAL A 107 -13.14 11.93 30.68
N ARG A 108 -13.39 12.72 29.61
CA ARG A 108 -14.56 13.62 29.58
C ARG A 108 -15.88 12.88 29.60
N ASP A 109 -15.97 11.74 28.92
CA ASP A 109 -17.16 10.88 28.90
C ASP A 109 -17.44 10.28 30.32
N LEU A 110 -16.41 10.16 31.15
CA LEU A 110 -16.55 9.84 32.57
C LEU A 110 -16.98 11.05 33.42
N ASN A 111 -17.26 12.22 32.83
CA ASN A 111 -17.57 13.51 33.46
C ASN A 111 -16.42 14.03 34.38
N ILE A 112 -15.16 13.77 33.99
CA ILE A 112 -13.97 14.28 34.66
C ILE A 112 -13.37 15.41 33.81
N GLU A 113 -13.41 16.64 34.30
CA GLU A 113 -13.00 17.83 33.49
C GLU A 113 -11.58 18.33 33.84
N ASN A 114 -10.99 17.90 34.94
CA ASN A 114 -9.75 18.47 35.46
C ASN A 114 -8.47 17.83 34.91
N VAL A 115 -8.52 17.13 33.78
CA VAL A 115 -7.35 16.60 33.06
C VAL A 115 -6.99 17.55 31.94
N LYS A 116 -5.77 18.11 31.95
CA LYS A 116 -5.28 19.10 30.98
C LYS A 116 -4.58 18.42 29.81
N ALA A 117 -3.78 17.37 30.07
CA ALA A 117 -3.03 16.65 29.06
C ALA A 117 -2.74 15.21 29.52
N VAL A 118 -2.56 14.34 28.54
CA VAL A 118 -2.14 12.95 28.71
C VAL A 118 -0.91 12.71 27.84
N LYS A 119 0.04 11.92 28.29
CA LYS A 119 1.14 11.37 27.50
C LYS A 119 1.30 9.90 27.79
N THR A 120 1.75 9.12 26.79
CA THR A 120 1.95 7.68 26.98
C THR A 120 3.41 7.28 26.77
N ALA A 121 3.77 6.16 27.38
CA ALA A 121 5.04 5.48 27.14
C ALA A 121 4.90 3.98 27.35
N LYS A 122 5.92 3.25 26.94
CA LYS A 122 6.06 1.82 27.24
C LYS A 122 7.31 1.58 28.06
N ARG A 123 7.18 0.79 29.11
CA ARG A 123 8.30 0.28 29.89
C ARG A 123 8.52 -1.18 29.54
N TYR A 124 9.75 -1.52 29.26
CA TYR A 124 10.21 -2.88 29.01
C TYR A 124 11.06 -3.33 30.19
N ILE A 125 10.68 -4.44 30.81
CA ILE A 125 11.41 -5.08 31.89
C ILE A 125 12.02 -6.33 31.32
N ILE A 126 13.35 -6.31 31.11
CA ILE A 126 14.11 -7.37 30.45
C ILE A 126 14.85 -8.17 31.52
N GLU A 127 14.58 -9.46 31.60
CA GLU A 127 15.27 -10.41 32.48
C GLU A 127 16.40 -11.11 31.72
N GLY A 128 17.62 -10.92 32.17
CA GLY A 128 18.82 -11.53 31.56
C GLY A 128 20.10 -10.82 31.99
N GLN A 129 21.22 -11.50 31.87
CA GLN A 129 22.55 -10.91 32.09
C GLN A 129 23.05 -10.24 30.81
N LEU A 130 22.84 -8.95 30.69
CA LEU A 130 23.16 -8.17 29.49
C LEU A 130 24.26 -7.17 29.76
N GLY A 131 25.27 -7.14 28.88
CA GLY A 131 26.25 -6.07 28.85
C GLY A 131 25.71 -4.77 28.26
N LYS A 132 26.37 -3.64 28.54
CA LYS A 132 25.93 -2.32 28.05
C LYS A 132 25.72 -2.27 26.55
N HIS A 133 26.64 -2.86 25.77
CA HIS A 133 26.53 -2.90 24.31
C HIS A 133 25.31 -3.71 23.84
N GLN A 134 24.99 -4.83 24.48
CA GLN A 134 23.83 -5.63 24.14
C GLN A 134 22.53 -4.87 24.40
N LEU A 135 22.46 -4.09 25.50
CA LEU A 135 21.32 -3.22 25.80
C LEU A 135 21.18 -2.10 24.76
N GLU A 136 22.29 -1.48 24.35
CA GLU A 136 22.30 -0.48 23.26
C GLU A 136 21.76 -1.10 21.97
N VAL A 137 22.24 -2.27 21.57
CA VAL A 137 21.74 -2.99 20.39
C VAL A 137 20.24 -3.28 20.48
N ILE A 138 19.74 -3.75 21.63
CA ILE A 138 18.31 -4.00 21.85
C ILE A 138 17.51 -2.69 21.72
N CYS A 139 17.95 -1.61 22.34
CA CYS A 139 17.30 -0.30 22.24
C CYS A 139 17.23 0.18 20.77
N ASP A 140 18.39 0.24 20.11
CA ASP A 140 18.50 0.87 18.79
C ASP A 140 17.88 0.04 17.67
N ARG A 141 17.93 -1.28 17.80
CA ARG A 141 17.47 -2.19 16.74
C ARG A 141 16.02 -2.66 16.91
N LEU A 142 15.46 -2.65 18.15
CA LEU A 142 14.12 -3.20 18.42
C LEU A 142 13.18 -2.22 19.13
N LEU A 143 13.62 -1.57 20.23
CA LEU A 143 12.67 -0.90 21.14
C LEU A 143 12.38 0.55 20.75
N VAL A 144 13.34 1.25 20.19
CA VAL A 144 13.25 2.69 19.88
C VAL A 144 13.32 2.92 18.39
N ASN A 145 12.39 3.70 17.86
CA ASN A 145 12.57 4.36 16.57
C ASN A 145 12.96 5.82 16.84
N PRO A 146 14.23 6.22 16.66
CA PRO A 146 14.69 7.55 17.02
C PRO A 146 14.00 8.69 16.25
N THR A 147 13.41 8.37 15.11
CA THR A 147 12.60 9.31 14.32
C THR A 147 11.39 9.82 15.07
N ILE A 148 10.67 8.95 15.78
CA ILE A 148 9.43 9.30 16.47
C ILE A 148 9.47 9.07 17.99
N GLN A 149 10.52 8.41 18.52
CA GLN A 149 10.61 8.00 19.92
C GLN A 149 11.96 8.32 20.53
N HIS A 150 11.97 8.38 21.85
CA HIS A 150 13.19 8.53 22.64
C HIS A 150 13.17 7.70 23.91
N LEU A 151 14.34 7.42 24.45
CA LEU A 151 14.49 6.84 25.79
C LEU A 151 14.16 7.88 26.86
N VAL A 152 13.22 7.56 27.74
CA VAL A 152 12.84 8.41 28.87
C VAL A 152 13.96 8.37 29.92
N LYS A 153 14.53 9.53 30.23
CA LYS A 153 15.52 9.72 31.29
C LYS A 153 14.90 10.50 32.45
N GLN A 154 15.53 10.48 33.62
CA GLN A 154 15.08 11.25 34.79
C GLN A 154 14.89 12.75 34.54
N GLU A 155 15.65 13.30 33.57
CA GLU A 155 15.65 14.71 33.18
C GLU A 155 14.63 15.02 32.08
N SER A 156 13.92 14.00 31.54
CA SER A 156 13.00 14.20 30.40
C SER A 156 11.79 15.03 30.83
N VAL A 157 11.52 16.10 30.08
CA VAL A 157 10.31 16.91 30.25
C VAL A 157 9.13 16.21 29.57
N ILE A 158 8.21 15.67 30.36
CA ILE A 158 7.06 14.90 29.84
C ILE A 158 6.03 15.80 29.16
N PHE A 159 5.76 16.98 29.73
CA PHE A 159 4.85 17.97 29.18
C PHE A 159 5.63 19.23 28.81
N PRO A 160 6.26 19.29 27.61
CA PRO A 160 6.90 20.51 27.15
C PRO A 160 5.85 21.60 26.95
N GLY A 161 6.20 22.84 27.34
CA GLY A 161 5.33 23.99 27.14
C GLY A 161 5.05 24.18 25.64
N ASN A 162 3.79 24.52 25.29
CA ASN A 162 3.45 24.79 23.90
C ASN A 162 4.22 25.99 23.38
N PRO A 163 4.96 25.86 22.24
CA PRO A 163 5.60 27.00 21.63
C PRO A 163 4.55 28.04 21.25
N GLN A 164 4.86 29.30 21.49
CA GLN A 164 4.00 30.40 21.00
C GLN A 164 4.53 30.86 19.66
N TYR A 165 3.66 30.88 18.64
CA TYR A 165 3.96 31.50 17.36
C TYR A 165 3.64 33.00 17.40
N SER A 166 4.59 33.82 17.00
CA SER A 166 4.40 35.26 16.79
C SER A 166 4.32 35.53 15.30
N PHE A 167 3.17 35.97 14.83
CA PHE A 167 2.94 36.25 13.41
C PHE A 167 3.90 37.27 12.85
N LYS A 168 4.58 36.91 11.77
CA LYS A 168 5.40 37.77 10.92
C LYS A 168 5.24 37.27 9.49
N LEU A 169 4.72 38.13 8.61
CA LEU A 169 4.68 37.81 7.19
C LEU A 169 6.08 37.83 6.59
N GLU A 170 6.55 36.70 6.13
CA GLU A 170 7.86 36.59 5.47
C GLU A 170 7.70 36.79 3.97
N ARG A 171 8.56 37.61 3.36
CA ARG A 171 8.66 37.80 1.93
C ARG A 171 10.06 37.47 1.47
N ILE A 172 10.15 36.62 0.44
CA ILE A 172 11.41 36.09 -0.07
C ILE A 172 11.81 36.95 -1.27
N ASP A 173 12.94 37.64 -1.19
CA ASP A 173 13.41 38.55 -2.24
C ASP A 173 13.98 37.74 -3.43
N ILE A 174 13.13 37.47 -4.42
CA ILE A 174 13.53 36.83 -5.68
C ILE A 174 13.74 37.83 -6.81
N LEU A 175 13.24 39.06 -6.68
CA LEU A 175 13.33 40.07 -7.73
C LEU A 175 14.70 40.75 -7.80
N LYS A 176 15.41 40.82 -6.68
CA LYS A 176 16.74 41.43 -6.57
C LYS A 176 17.83 40.47 -6.10
N ALA A 177 17.46 39.20 -5.87
CA ALA A 177 18.35 38.17 -5.40
C ALA A 177 19.53 37.94 -6.37
N ALA A 178 20.72 37.76 -5.83
CA ALA A 178 21.88 37.32 -6.60
C ALA A 178 21.71 35.82 -7.00
N GLU A 179 22.45 35.38 -8.01
CA GLU A 179 22.39 34.01 -8.53
C GLU A 179 22.63 32.95 -7.43
N ALA A 180 23.50 33.22 -6.47
CA ALA A 180 23.79 32.35 -5.33
C ALA A 180 22.58 32.25 -4.36
N GLU A 181 21.82 33.34 -4.18
CA GLU A 181 20.63 33.37 -3.34
C GLU A 181 19.46 32.63 -4.03
N LEU A 182 19.31 32.80 -5.35
CA LEU A 182 18.34 32.06 -6.15
C LEU A 182 18.63 30.55 -6.14
N LEU A 183 19.91 30.16 -6.16
CA LEU A 183 20.32 28.77 -6.00
C LEU A 183 19.90 28.21 -4.63
N GLY A 184 20.06 29.00 -3.56
CA GLY A 184 19.60 28.64 -2.21
C GLY A 184 18.08 28.44 -2.15
N ILE A 185 17.30 29.36 -2.72
CA ILE A 185 15.84 29.28 -2.81
C ILE A 185 15.43 28.03 -3.61
N ARG A 186 16.07 27.78 -4.74
CA ARG A 186 15.81 26.58 -5.56
C ARG A 186 15.99 25.30 -4.76
N GLN A 187 17.09 25.19 -4.01
CA GLN A 187 17.39 24.03 -3.18
C GLN A 187 16.41 23.88 -2.02
N GLN A 188 16.06 25.00 -1.36
CA GLN A 188 15.14 25.00 -0.23
C GLN A 188 13.74 24.49 -0.59
N PHE A 189 13.21 24.85 -1.78
CA PHE A 189 11.86 24.52 -2.22
C PHE A 189 11.81 23.36 -3.24
N GLY A 190 12.94 22.77 -3.61
CA GLY A 190 13.01 21.65 -4.56
C GLY A 190 12.64 22.00 -6.01
N PHE A 191 12.76 23.28 -6.42
CA PHE A 191 12.47 23.69 -7.79
C PHE A 191 13.57 23.29 -8.78
N THR A 192 13.18 23.00 -10.01
CA THR A 192 14.13 22.98 -11.15
C THR A 192 14.53 24.41 -11.57
N ASN A 193 15.55 24.54 -12.43
CA ASN A 193 15.94 25.84 -12.96
C ASN A 193 14.79 26.50 -13.74
N ASP A 194 14.16 25.74 -14.64
CA ASP A 194 13.06 26.24 -15.48
C ASP A 194 11.84 26.66 -14.63
N GLU A 195 11.53 25.91 -13.57
CA GLU A 195 10.46 26.24 -12.63
C GLU A 195 10.74 27.54 -11.87
N LEU A 196 11.97 27.71 -11.37
CA LEU A 196 12.35 28.95 -10.69
C LEU A 196 12.33 30.16 -11.64
N GLU A 197 12.81 30.02 -12.88
CA GLU A 197 12.71 31.08 -13.90
C GLU A 197 11.27 31.47 -14.18
N ALA A 198 10.33 30.53 -14.28
CA ALA A 198 8.92 30.79 -14.46
C ALA A 198 8.31 31.53 -13.25
N ILE A 199 8.69 31.15 -12.02
CA ILE A 199 8.27 31.81 -10.78
C ILE A 199 8.79 33.25 -10.73
N VAL A 200 10.08 33.46 -11.00
CA VAL A 200 10.67 34.81 -11.04
C VAL A 200 9.98 35.68 -12.08
N ALA A 201 9.72 35.18 -13.28
CA ALA A 201 9.01 35.91 -14.35
C ALA A 201 7.57 36.27 -13.92
N TYR A 202 6.85 35.36 -13.26
CA TYR A 202 5.50 35.61 -12.76
C TYR A 202 5.47 36.76 -11.72
N PHE A 203 6.36 36.72 -10.71
CA PHE A 203 6.39 37.75 -9.67
C PHE A 203 6.98 39.09 -10.17
N HIS A 204 7.88 39.08 -11.16
CA HIS A 204 8.31 40.30 -11.87
C HIS A 204 7.14 41.00 -12.54
N LYS A 205 6.26 40.26 -13.24
CA LYS A 205 5.07 40.82 -13.87
C LYS A 205 4.10 41.44 -12.85
N ARG A 206 4.12 40.92 -11.60
CA ARG A 206 3.31 41.42 -10.49
C ARG A 206 3.98 42.53 -9.66
N GLU A 207 5.21 42.86 -9.97
CA GLU A 207 6.02 43.91 -9.31
C GLU A 207 6.09 43.74 -7.79
N ARG A 208 6.09 42.48 -7.31
CA ARG A 208 6.20 42.14 -5.88
C ARG A 208 6.97 40.86 -5.64
N ASN A 209 7.59 40.77 -4.49
CA ASN A 209 8.19 39.52 -4.00
C ASN A 209 7.10 38.53 -3.51
N PRO A 210 7.28 37.20 -3.68
CA PRO A 210 6.41 36.19 -3.07
C PRO A 210 6.53 36.19 -1.55
N SER A 211 5.48 35.73 -0.90
CA SER A 211 5.59 35.27 0.48
C SER A 211 6.12 33.82 0.53
N ASP A 212 6.57 33.39 1.71
CA ASP A 212 7.01 32.02 2.00
C ASP A 212 5.91 31.01 1.65
N ILE A 213 4.68 31.21 2.11
CA ILE A 213 3.54 30.35 1.83
C ILE A 213 3.16 30.28 0.34
N GLU A 214 3.41 31.33 -0.46
CA GLU A 214 3.20 31.28 -1.91
C GLU A 214 4.22 30.37 -2.59
N LEU A 215 5.49 30.40 -2.19
CA LEU A 215 6.51 29.50 -2.71
C LEU A 215 6.27 28.06 -2.25
N GLU A 216 5.87 27.85 -1.00
CA GLU A 216 5.47 26.52 -0.51
C GLU A 216 4.27 25.96 -1.27
N THR A 217 3.24 26.77 -1.51
CA THR A 217 2.08 26.35 -2.30
C THR A 217 2.49 25.89 -3.71
N LEU A 218 3.37 26.64 -4.37
CA LEU A 218 3.91 26.27 -5.69
C LEU A 218 4.76 25.00 -5.60
N ALA A 219 5.62 24.88 -4.58
CA ALA A 219 6.47 23.71 -4.40
C ALA A 219 5.65 22.42 -4.21
N GLN A 220 4.60 22.47 -3.36
CA GLN A 220 3.70 21.32 -3.15
C GLN A 220 2.94 20.99 -4.44
N THR A 221 2.27 21.97 -5.06
CA THR A 221 1.46 21.75 -6.28
C THR A 221 2.32 21.29 -7.46
N TRP A 222 3.56 21.78 -7.60
CA TRP A 222 4.48 21.42 -8.70
C TRP A 222 5.41 20.25 -8.35
N SER A 223 5.18 19.52 -7.25
CA SER A 223 5.97 18.34 -6.88
C SER A 223 5.83 17.19 -7.91
N GLU A 224 6.79 16.26 -7.96
CA GLU A 224 6.67 15.05 -8.78
C GLU A 224 5.41 14.27 -8.42
N HIS A 225 5.13 14.20 -7.13
CA HIS A 225 3.99 13.46 -6.58
C HIS A 225 2.63 14.02 -7.06
N CYS A 226 2.43 15.35 -7.00
CA CYS A 226 1.13 15.96 -7.33
C CYS A 226 0.88 16.06 -8.84
N VAL A 227 1.90 16.36 -9.64
CA VAL A 227 1.70 16.62 -11.08
C VAL A 227 2.29 15.57 -12.00
N HIS A 228 2.97 14.53 -11.48
CA HIS A 228 3.58 13.47 -12.28
C HIS A 228 4.51 14.05 -13.37
N LYS A 229 5.49 14.89 -12.97
CA LYS A 229 6.35 15.67 -13.87
C LYS A 229 6.99 14.81 -14.96
N THR A 230 7.50 13.63 -14.57
CA THR A 230 8.18 12.68 -15.44
C THR A 230 7.24 12.12 -16.49
N PHE A 231 6.07 11.61 -16.09
CA PHE A 231 5.08 11.05 -17.01
C PHE A 231 4.47 12.10 -17.95
N LYS A 232 4.27 13.33 -17.47
CA LYS A 232 3.73 14.46 -18.27
C LYS A 232 4.83 15.21 -19.03
N GLY A 233 6.09 14.79 -18.93
CA GLY A 233 7.24 15.39 -19.62
C GLY A 233 7.30 15.06 -21.11
N LYS A 234 8.20 15.77 -21.83
CA LYS A 234 8.65 15.43 -23.18
C LYS A 234 9.86 14.53 -23.10
N ILE A 235 9.70 13.27 -23.51
CA ILE A 235 10.74 12.26 -23.43
C ILE A 235 11.22 11.93 -24.85
N LYS A 236 12.51 12.15 -25.11
CA LYS A 236 13.15 11.69 -26.33
C LYS A 236 13.61 10.25 -26.15
N PHE A 237 12.99 9.31 -26.86
CA PHE A 237 13.32 7.89 -26.84
C PHE A 237 13.71 7.41 -28.25
N GLY A 238 15.00 7.13 -28.44
CA GLY A 238 15.55 6.86 -29.77
C GLY A 238 15.33 8.01 -30.75
N ASN A 239 14.64 7.76 -31.86
CA ASN A 239 14.32 8.75 -32.88
C ASN A 239 12.95 9.42 -32.69
N THR A 240 12.21 9.07 -31.66
CA THR A 240 10.86 9.59 -31.40
C THR A 240 10.86 10.49 -30.16
N THR A 241 9.96 11.47 -30.14
CA THR A 241 9.68 12.27 -28.95
C THR A 241 8.25 11.95 -28.48
N ILE A 242 8.13 11.50 -27.23
CA ILE A 242 6.86 11.22 -26.57
C ILE A 242 6.49 12.46 -25.75
N ASP A 243 5.38 13.07 -26.09
CA ASP A 243 4.83 14.23 -25.34
C ASP A 243 3.76 13.73 -24.39
N ASN A 244 4.08 13.69 -23.11
CA ASN A 244 3.24 13.09 -22.04
C ASN A 244 3.09 11.56 -22.20
N LEU A 245 3.98 10.82 -21.53
CA LEU A 245 4.02 9.35 -21.59
C LEU A 245 2.69 8.73 -21.14
N LEU A 246 2.12 9.20 -20.03
CA LEU A 246 0.86 8.67 -19.49
C LEU A 246 -0.28 8.83 -20.49
N LYS A 247 -0.43 10.03 -21.08
CA LYS A 247 -1.47 10.33 -22.06
C LYS A 247 -1.31 9.51 -23.34
N ASN A 248 -0.06 9.25 -23.79
CA ASN A 248 0.22 8.55 -25.03
C ASN A 248 0.32 7.02 -24.88
N THR A 249 0.18 6.51 -23.67
CA THR A 249 0.17 5.06 -23.38
C THR A 249 -1.09 4.66 -22.61
N VAL A 250 -1.09 4.73 -21.32
CA VAL A 250 -2.14 4.21 -20.41
C VAL A 250 -3.50 4.87 -20.69
N ILE A 251 -3.57 6.20 -20.67
CA ILE A 251 -4.83 6.95 -20.92
C ILE A 251 -5.33 6.68 -22.35
N LYS A 252 -4.42 6.71 -23.35
CA LYS A 252 -4.75 6.45 -24.76
C LYS A 252 -5.38 5.07 -24.96
N ALA A 253 -4.91 4.05 -24.27
CA ALA A 253 -5.51 2.72 -24.36
C ALA A 253 -6.98 2.74 -23.92
N THR A 254 -7.28 3.42 -22.82
CA THR A 254 -8.65 3.56 -22.30
C THR A 254 -9.54 4.37 -23.25
N GLU A 255 -9.04 5.49 -23.77
CA GLU A 255 -9.75 6.29 -24.78
C GLU A 255 -10.05 5.49 -26.05
N GLN A 256 -9.09 4.69 -26.54
CA GLN A 256 -9.28 3.84 -27.72
C GLN A 256 -10.26 2.70 -27.51
N LEU A 257 -10.31 2.14 -26.30
CA LEU A 257 -11.26 1.07 -25.93
C LEU A 257 -12.69 1.58 -25.76
N ASP A 258 -12.87 2.84 -25.38
CA ASP A 258 -14.16 3.56 -25.26
C ASP A 258 -15.29 2.71 -24.65
N LYS A 259 -15.01 2.14 -23.45
CA LYS A 259 -15.97 1.25 -22.78
C LYS A 259 -17.08 2.05 -22.09
N ALA A 260 -18.32 1.85 -22.51
CA ALA A 260 -19.49 2.56 -21.97
C ALA A 260 -19.72 2.35 -20.45
N TRP A 261 -19.13 1.32 -19.85
CA TRP A 261 -19.20 1.05 -18.42
C TRP A 261 -18.09 1.78 -17.61
N CYS A 262 -17.13 2.45 -18.26
CA CYS A 262 -16.22 3.40 -17.61
C CYS A 262 -16.98 4.72 -17.41
N LEU A 263 -17.23 5.12 -16.17
CA LEU A 263 -18.05 6.30 -15.83
C LEU A 263 -17.21 7.56 -15.58
N SER A 264 -16.10 7.43 -14.86
CA SER A 264 -15.11 8.48 -14.62
C SER A 264 -13.73 7.83 -14.57
N VAL A 265 -12.80 8.27 -15.42
CA VAL A 265 -11.46 7.69 -15.53
C VAL A 265 -10.42 8.80 -15.65
N PHE A 266 -9.39 8.77 -14.81
CA PHE A 266 -8.32 9.78 -14.73
C PHE A 266 -8.79 11.22 -14.48
N GLU A 267 -9.97 11.41 -13.88
CA GLU A 267 -10.58 12.72 -13.63
C GLU A 267 -10.88 12.99 -12.16
N ASP A 268 -10.99 11.95 -11.34
CA ASP A 268 -11.36 12.01 -9.93
C ASP A 268 -10.32 11.27 -9.07
N ASN A 269 -10.48 11.24 -7.76
CA ASN A 269 -9.58 10.57 -6.81
C ASN A 269 -9.42 9.08 -7.14
N ALA A 270 -10.47 8.41 -7.65
CA ALA A 270 -10.43 7.02 -8.10
C ALA A 270 -11.08 6.84 -9.48
N GLY A 271 -10.73 5.76 -10.17
CA GLY A 271 -11.42 5.32 -11.39
C GLY A 271 -12.78 4.71 -11.06
N VAL A 272 -13.84 5.08 -11.80
CA VAL A 272 -15.22 4.67 -11.52
C VAL A 272 -15.81 3.88 -12.68
N ILE A 273 -16.39 2.71 -12.38
CA ILE A 273 -17.03 1.82 -13.35
C ILE A 273 -18.46 1.45 -12.94
N ASP A 274 -19.31 1.13 -13.91
CA ASP A 274 -20.67 0.63 -13.67
C ASP A 274 -20.65 -0.79 -13.09
N PHE A 275 -21.35 -1.02 -11.98
CA PHE A 275 -21.49 -2.35 -11.40
C PHE A 275 -22.76 -3.08 -11.93
N ASP A 276 -23.95 -2.46 -11.80
CA ASP A 276 -25.22 -3.13 -12.14
C ASP A 276 -26.27 -2.17 -12.71
N GLY A 277 -25.90 -0.96 -13.09
CA GLY A 277 -26.80 0.10 -13.58
C GLY A 277 -27.39 0.97 -12.46
N ARG A 278 -27.46 0.49 -11.22
CA ARG A 278 -27.86 1.24 -10.02
C ARG A 278 -26.66 1.68 -9.19
N TRP A 279 -25.67 0.82 -9.08
CA TRP A 279 -24.44 1.03 -8.31
C TRP A 279 -23.23 1.19 -9.23
N ALA A 280 -22.27 1.94 -8.80
CA ALA A 280 -20.95 2.08 -9.39
C ALA A 280 -19.88 1.61 -8.40
N LEU A 281 -18.80 1.06 -8.94
CA LEU A 281 -17.58 0.72 -8.20
C LEU A 281 -16.52 1.77 -8.48
N CYS A 282 -15.78 2.17 -7.48
CA CYS A 282 -14.55 2.93 -7.67
C CYS A 282 -13.36 2.17 -7.10
N PHE A 283 -12.19 2.36 -7.73
CA PHE A 283 -10.97 1.66 -7.34
C PHE A 283 -9.77 2.59 -7.41
N LYS A 284 -8.99 2.60 -6.34
CA LYS A 284 -7.76 3.36 -6.19
C LYS A 284 -6.67 2.50 -5.55
N VAL A 285 -5.44 2.74 -5.95
CA VAL A 285 -4.23 2.21 -5.29
C VAL A 285 -3.26 3.37 -5.06
N GLU A 286 -2.65 3.42 -3.89
CA GLU A 286 -1.67 4.40 -3.46
C GLU A 286 -0.38 3.73 -2.99
N THR A 287 0.69 4.52 -2.90
CA THR A 287 2.00 4.07 -2.40
C THR A 287 2.42 4.89 -1.19
N HIS A 288 2.98 4.23 -0.17
CA HIS A 288 3.52 4.90 1.01
C HIS A 288 4.90 4.35 1.40
N ASN A 289 5.85 4.40 0.44
CA ASN A 289 7.15 3.71 0.47
C ASN A 289 8.13 4.35 1.48
N HIS A 290 8.56 5.60 1.24
CA HIS A 290 9.55 6.29 2.06
C HIS A 290 9.11 6.47 3.52
N PRO A 291 7.86 6.87 3.82
CA PRO A 291 7.40 6.90 5.21
C PRO A 291 7.45 5.54 5.90
N SER A 292 7.15 4.46 5.17
CA SER A 292 7.23 3.08 5.70
C SER A 292 8.68 2.59 5.88
N ALA A 293 9.64 3.11 5.10
CA ALA A 293 11.06 2.81 5.31
C ALA A 293 11.58 3.38 6.64
N VAL A 294 11.10 4.57 7.02
CA VAL A 294 11.54 5.31 8.22
C VAL A 294 10.72 4.93 9.45
N GLU A 295 9.41 4.86 9.33
CA GLU A 295 8.47 4.43 10.38
C GLU A 295 7.45 3.41 9.83
N PRO A 296 7.78 2.12 9.88
CA PRO A 296 7.02 1.09 9.20
C PRO A 296 5.54 0.99 9.62
N TYR A 297 5.24 1.18 10.92
CA TYR A 297 3.88 1.08 11.41
C TYR A 297 3.04 2.32 11.02
N GLY A 298 3.50 3.51 11.37
CA GLY A 298 2.77 4.75 11.10
C GLY A 298 2.71 5.07 9.61
N GLY A 299 3.83 4.89 8.89
CA GLY A 299 3.90 5.10 7.45
C GLY A 299 2.92 4.21 6.67
N ALA A 300 2.86 2.92 7.00
CA ALA A 300 1.95 2.00 6.34
C ALA A 300 0.48 2.21 6.76
N ALA A 301 0.22 2.52 8.03
CA ALA A 301 -1.11 2.89 8.52
C ALA A 301 -1.67 4.12 7.77
N THR A 302 -0.84 5.12 7.53
CA THR A 302 -1.20 6.30 6.75
C THR A 302 -1.48 5.95 5.28
N GLY A 303 -0.73 5.01 4.71
CA GLY A 303 -0.95 4.54 3.33
C GLY A 303 -2.36 4.01 3.12
N ILE A 304 -2.83 3.14 4.01
CA ILE A 304 -4.20 2.61 3.92
C ILE A 304 -5.25 3.69 4.26
N GLY A 305 -5.01 4.55 5.26
CA GLY A 305 -5.91 5.67 5.56
C GLY A 305 -6.03 6.64 4.36
N GLY A 306 -4.91 6.94 3.68
CA GLY A 306 -4.90 7.79 2.49
C GLY A 306 -5.76 7.24 1.36
N VAL A 307 -5.59 5.97 0.99
CA VAL A 307 -6.37 5.36 -0.11
C VAL A 307 -7.86 5.21 0.24
N VAL A 308 -8.21 5.00 1.51
CA VAL A 308 -9.61 5.00 1.97
C VAL A 308 -10.23 6.39 1.80
N ARG A 309 -9.49 7.46 2.11
CA ARG A 309 -9.97 8.84 1.90
C ARG A 309 -10.13 9.19 0.43
N ASP A 310 -9.27 8.67 -0.48
CA ASP A 310 -9.46 8.79 -1.93
C ASP A 310 -10.82 8.21 -2.36
N ILE A 311 -11.18 7.06 -1.82
CA ILE A 311 -12.51 6.46 -2.07
C ILE A 311 -13.62 7.34 -1.52
N LEU A 312 -13.48 7.84 -0.30
CA LEU A 312 -14.45 8.76 0.31
C LEU A 312 -14.56 10.08 -0.47
N GLY A 313 -13.48 10.53 -1.12
CA GLY A 313 -13.44 11.72 -1.96
C GLY A 313 -13.96 11.51 -3.39
N THR A 314 -14.25 10.27 -3.80
CA THR A 314 -14.65 9.94 -5.18
C THR A 314 -16.13 10.20 -5.42
N GLY A 315 -16.44 10.86 -6.55
CA GLY A 315 -17.80 11.28 -6.88
C GLY A 315 -18.34 12.28 -5.85
N LEU A 316 -19.47 11.94 -5.25
CA LEU A 316 -20.01 12.62 -4.07
C LEU A 316 -19.87 11.75 -2.81
N GLY A 317 -18.87 10.86 -2.75
CA GLY A 317 -18.56 10.02 -1.60
C GLY A 317 -18.91 8.56 -1.81
N ALA A 318 -17.90 7.71 -1.97
CA ALA A 318 -18.09 6.27 -2.06
C ALA A 318 -17.87 5.60 -0.70
N LYS A 319 -18.59 4.51 -0.43
CA LYS A 319 -18.39 3.68 0.75
C LYS A 319 -17.28 2.64 0.48
N PRO A 320 -16.20 2.60 1.25
CA PRO A 320 -15.17 1.55 1.13
C PRO A 320 -15.75 0.16 1.43
N ILE A 321 -15.42 -0.83 0.59
CA ILE A 321 -15.98 -2.19 0.66
C ILE A 321 -14.94 -3.29 0.69
N LEU A 322 -13.69 -3.03 0.29
CA LEU A 322 -12.60 -4.00 0.28
C LEU A 322 -11.25 -3.30 0.14
N ASN A 323 -10.24 -3.83 0.85
CA ASN A 323 -8.85 -3.47 0.66
C ASN A 323 -8.06 -4.59 -0.03
N THR A 324 -7.07 -4.19 -0.84
CA THR A 324 -6.06 -5.06 -1.46
C THR A 324 -4.69 -4.44 -1.24
N ASP A 325 -3.75 -5.21 -0.66
CA ASP A 325 -2.46 -4.68 -0.23
C ASP A 325 -1.30 -5.52 -0.78
N VAL A 326 -0.35 -4.88 -1.46
CA VAL A 326 0.83 -5.56 -2.02
C VAL A 326 2.10 -4.92 -1.45
N PHE A 327 3.01 -5.77 -0.98
CA PHE A 327 4.24 -5.31 -0.34
C PHE A 327 5.47 -5.93 -0.99
N CYS A 328 6.55 -5.13 -1.12
CA CYS A 328 7.86 -5.61 -1.53
C CYS A 328 8.90 -5.25 -0.46
N PHE A 329 9.61 -6.26 0.03
CA PHE A 329 10.61 -6.14 1.09
C PHE A 329 11.92 -6.84 0.71
N ALA A 330 13.01 -6.50 1.41
CA ALA A 330 14.14 -7.41 1.46
C ALA A 330 13.79 -8.63 2.35
N PRO A 331 14.43 -9.80 2.12
CA PRO A 331 14.15 -11.00 2.89
C PRO A 331 14.24 -10.78 4.41
N PRO A 332 13.33 -11.34 5.20
CA PRO A 332 13.33 -11.16 6.65
C PRO A 332 14.55 -11.72 7.39
N ASP A 333 15.28 -12.61 6.75
CA ASP A 333 16.55 -13.19 7.22
C ASP A 333 17.79 -12.48 6.67
N PHE A 334 17.61 -11.28 6.10
CA PHE A 334 18.72 -10.46 5.61
C PHE A 334 19.79 -10.26 6.71
N PRO A 335 21.10 -10.47 6.42
CA PRO A 335 22.13 -10.38 7.42
C PRO A 335 22.23 -8.98 8.06
N TYR A 336 22.21 -8.92 9.40
CA TYR A 336 22.28 -7.66 10.16
C TYR A 336 23.51 -6.81 9.86
N ASP A 337 24.65 -7.47 9.58
CA ASP A 337 25.93 -6.82 9.25
C ASP A 337 25.95 -6.23 7.83
N LYS A 338 25.02 -6.61 6.98
CA LYS A 338 24.86 -6.06 5.62
C LYS A 338 23.83 -4.94 5.54
N VAL A 339 23.03 -4.70 6.60
CA VAL A 339 22.06 -3.60 6.62
C VAL A 339 22.81 -2.27 6.63
N PRO A 340 22.53 -1.35 5.68
CA PRO A 340 23.18 -0.03 5.67
C PRO A 340 22.92 0.74 6.97
N GLU A 341 23.88 1.59 7.36
CA GLU A 341 23.71 2.47 8.53
C GLU A 341 22.51 3.39 8.34
N GLY A 342 21.69 3.58 9.38
CA GLY A 342 20.47 4.39 9.36
C GLY A 342 19.23 3.67 8.83
N ILE A 343 19.36 2.45 8.28
CA ILE A 343 18.25 1.65 7.77
C ILE A 343 17.75 0.65 8.81
N LEU A 344 16.43 0.52 8.90
CA LEU A 344 15.80 -0.50 9.73
C LEU A 344 15.98 -1.89 9.12
N HIS A 345 16.16 -2.90 9.96
CA HIS A 345 16.26 -4.28 9.48
C HIS A 345 14.98 -4.73 8.75
N PRO A 346 15.07 -5.43 7.60
CA PRO A 346 13.90 -5.83 6.80
C PRO A 346 12.80 -6.57 7.58
N ARG A 347 13.16 -7.43 8.51
CA ARG A 347 12.20 -8.12 9.38
C ARG A 347 11.39 -7.15 10.25
N ARG A 348 12.01 -6.09 10.77
CA ARG A 348 11.32 -5.04 11.53
C ARG A 348 10.39 -4.24 10.63
N VAL A 349 10.86 -3.89 9.42
CA VAL A 349 10.05 -3.19 8.41
C VAL A 349 8.82 -4.02 8.04
N PHE A 350 9.02 -5.29 7.69
CA PHE A 350 7.95 -6.21 7.33
C PHE A 350 6.88 -6.35 8.44
N LYS A 351 7.32 -6.61 9.70
CA LYS A 351 6.41 -6.72 10.84
C LYS A 351 5.66 -5.41 11.11
N GLY A 352 6.34 -4.27 10.99
CA GLY A 352 5.76 -2.95 11.21
C GLY A 352 4.73 -2.57 10.15
N VAL A 353 5.06 -2.71 8.87
CA VAL A 353 4.16 -2.44 7.74
C VAL A 353 2.90 -3.30 7.84
N ARG A 354 3.08 -4.62 7.98
CA ARG A 354 1.96 -5.55 8.17
C ARG A 354 1.06 -5.13 9.33
N ALA A 355 1.67 -4.75 10.48
CA ALA A 355 0.90 -4.34 11.66
C ALA A 355 0.15 -3.02 11.44
N GLY A 356 0.78 -2.03 10.81
CA GLY A 356 0.17 -0.72 10.55
C GLY A 356 -1.05 -0.83 9.63
N VAL A 357 -0.92 -1.54 8.51
CA VAL A 357 -2.02 -1.74 7.56
C VAL A 357 -3.15 -2.55 8.20
N ALA A 358 -2.83 -3.68 8.87
CA ALA A 358 -3.83 -4.51 9.51
C ALA A 358 -4.61 -3.75 10.59
N ASP A 359 -3.92 -3.04 11.48
CA ASP A 359 -4.53 -2.34 12.61
C ASP A 359 -5.48 -1.22 12.13
N TYR A 360 -5.07 -0.48 11.10
CA TYR A 360 -5.88 0.58 10.53
C TYR A 360 -7.12 0.03 9.80
N SER A 361 -6.96 -0.95 8.90
CA SER A 361 -8.05 -1.57 8.14
C SER A 361 -9.07 -2.25 9.05
N ASN A 362 -8.60 -3.02 10.04
CA ASN A 362 -9.48 -3.75 10.96
C ASN A 362 -10.34 -2.79 11.80
N ARG A 363 -9.78 -1.66 12.24
CA ARG A 363 -10.54 -0.64 13.01
C ARG A 363 -11.55 0.12 12.16
N LEU A 364 -11.30 0.27 10.86
CA LEU A 364 -12.28 0.82 9.93
C LEU A 364 -13.41 -0.16 9.60
N GLY A 365 -13.21 -1.44 9.85
CA GLY A 365 -14.16 -2.49 9.50
C GLY A 365 -14.27 -2.72 7.99
N ILE A 366 -13.16 -2.57 7.25
CA ILE A 366 -13.06 -2.83 5.81
C ILE A 366 -12.30 -4.14 5.62
N PRO A 367 -12.85 -5.13 4.89
CA PRO A 367 -12.17 -6.40 4.69
C PRO A 367 -10.94 -6.25 3.80
N THR A 368 -9.77 -6.78 4.23
CA THR A 368 -8.60 -6.95 3.37
C THR A 368 -8.60 -8.38 2.82
N SER A 369 -9.03 -8.56 1.58
CA SER A 369 -9.32 -9.88 1.01
C SER A 369 -8.38 -10.30 -0.11
N ASN A 370 -7.45 -9.43 -0.55
CA ASN A 370 -6.52 -9.71 -1.64
C ASN A 370 -5.17 -9.04 -1.36
N GLY A 371 -4.10 -9.54 -1.97
CA GLY A 371 -2.77 -8.94 -1.91
C GLY A 371 -1.66 -9.92 -2.26
N ALA A 372 -0.42 -9.42 -2.25
CA ALA A 372 0.79 -10.22 -2.46
C ALA A 372 1.96 -9.67 -1.63
N ILE A 373 2.95 -10.51 -1.37
CA ILE A 373 4.19 -10.10 -0.70
C ILE A 373 5.38 -10.68 -1.46
N LEU A 374 6.24 -9.80 -1.95
CA LEU A 374 7.44 -10.15 -2.69
C LEU A 374 8.71 -9.78 -1.91
N PHE A 375 9.76 -10.55 -2.15
CA PHE A 375 11.05 -10.34 -1.51
C PHE A 375 12.17 -10.28 -2.56
N ASP A 376 12.99 -9.22 -2.48
CA ASP A 376 14.22 -9.03 -3.23
C ASP A 376 15.18 -8.19 -2.38
N GLU A 377 16.46 -8.55 -2.30
CA GLU A 377 17.45 -7.86 -1.45
C GLU A 377 17.55 -6.36 -1.73
N ARG A 378 17.23 -5.93 -2.95
CA ARG A 378 17.28 -4.52 -3.38
C ARG A 378 16.23 -3.62 -2.70
N TYR A 379 15.21 -4.18 -2.07
CA TYR A 379 14.23 -3.42 -1.27
C TYR A 379 14.72 -3.12 0.17
N VAL A 380 15.97 -3.41 0.50
CA VAL A 380 16.49 -3.27 1.88
C VAL A 380 16.35 -1.85 2.44
N ALA A 381 16.52 -0.84 1.62
CA ALA A 381 16.44 0.56 2.03
C ALA A 381 15.11 1.25 1.64
N ASN A 382 14.44 0.75 0.62
CA ASN A 382 13.17 1.27 0.11
C ASN A 382 12.18 0.13 -0.08
N PRO A 383 11.39 -0.24 0.94
CA PRO A 383 10.27 -1.15 0.76
C PRO A 383 9.22 -0.50 -0.15
N LEU A 384 8.48 -1.29 -0.91
CA LEU A 384 7.29 -0.82 -1.59
C LEU A 384 6.06 -1.24 -0.79
N VAL A 385 5.19 -0.28 -0.52
CA VAL A 385 3.94 -0.47 0.23
C VAL A 385 2.82 0.08 -0.63
N PHE A 386 2.14 -0.81 -1.34
CA PHE A 386 0.97 -0.51 -2.15
C PHE A 386 -0.28 -0.85 -1.34
N CYS A 387 -1.15 0.14 -1.14
CA CYS A 387 -2.45 -0.02 -0.50
C CYS A 387 -3.54 0.31 -1.51
N GLY A 388 -4.51 -0.59 -1.67
CA GLY A 388 -5.62 -0.42 -2.60
C GLY A 388 -6.96 -0.54 -1.90
N THR A 389 -7.94 0.24 -2.34
CA THR A 389 -9.31 0.19 -1.81
C THR A 389 -10.33 0.27 -2.92
N LEU A 390 -11.34 -0.60 -2.83
CA LEU A 390 -12.55 -0.51 -3.64
C LEU A 390 -13.67 0.15 -2.84
N GLY A 391 -14.46 0.96 -3.55
CA GLY A 391 -15.65 1.61 -3.00
C GLY A 391 -16.90 1.34 -3.81
N LEU A 392 -18.05 1.53 -3.17
CA LEU A 392 -19.38 1.40 -3.78
C LEU A 392 -20.16 2.70 -3.56
N LEU A 393 -20.76 3.22 -4.62
CA LEU A 393 -21.63 4.41 -4.55
C LEU A 393 -22.82 4.30 -5.50
N PRO A 394 -23.92 5.05 -5.24
CA PRO A 394 -25.00 5.17 -6.20
C PRO A 394 -24.49 5.72 -7.54
N LYS A 395 -24.89 5.11 -8.65
CA LYS A 395 -24.41 5.49 -9.99
C LYS A 395 -24.69 6.96 -10.32
N GLU A 396 -25.82 7.51 -9.89
CA GLU A 396 -26.15 8.93 -10.08
C GLU A 396 -25.23 9.90 -9.34
N LEU A 397 -24.48 9.44 -8.34
CA LEU A 397 -23.53 10.23 -7.55
C LEU A 397 -22.06 9.94 -7.94
N SER A 398 -21.83 9.18 -9.02
CA SER A 398 -20.51 8.70 -9.43
C SER A 398 -19.65 9.74 -10.16
N CYS A 399 -20.24 10.83 -10.62
CA CYS A 399 -19.49 11.92 -11.22
C CYS A 399 -19.01 12.91 -10.17
N ARG A 400 -17.80 13.43 -10.38
CA ARG A 400 -17.22 14.49 -9.54
C ARG A 400 -18.18 15.66 -9.41
N GLY A 401 -18.49 16.04 -8.18
CA GLY A 401 -19.34 17.17 -7.89
C GLY A 401 -18.73 18.51 -8.34
N LYS A 402 -19.56 19.56 -8.43
CA LYS A 402 -19.10 20.91 -8.79
C LYS A 402 -19.51 21.90 -7.71
N GLN A 403 -18.53 22.65 -7.21
CA GLN A 403 -18.77 23.78 -6.33
C GLN A 403 -19.28 24.99 -7.12
N SER A 404 -20.04 25.83 -6.46
CA SER A 404 -20.51 27.13 -6.97
C SER A 404 -19.80 28.27 -6.26
N PRO A 405 -19.61 29.44 -6.91
CA PRO A 405 -19.17 30.62 -6.20
C PRO A 405 -20.12 30.98 -5.05
N GLY A 406 -19.56 31.17 -3.86
CA GLY A 406 -20.33 31.39 -2.61
C GLY A 406 -20.54 30.11 -1.79
N ASP A 407 -20.23 28.92 -2.31
CA ASP A 407 -20.19 27.71 -1.49
C ASP A 407 -19.08 27.83 -0.42
N LEU A 408 -19.36 27.38 0.77
CA LEU A 408 -18.42 27.42 1.88
C LEU A 408 -17.41 26.27 1.79
N ILE A 409 -16.16 26.57 2.14
CA ILE A 409 -15.11 25.56 2.31
C ILE A 409 -15.19 25.06 3.75
N VAL A 410 -15.62 23.81 3.92
CA VAL A 410 -15.77 23.17 5.22
C VAL A 410 -14.71 22.08 5.37
N LEU A 411 -13.88 22.21 6.39
CA LEU A 411 -12.91 21.20 6.79
C LEU A 411 -13.55 20.31 7.86
N VAL A 412 -13.53 18.99 7.64
CA VAL A 412 -14.11 18.02 8.57
C VAL A 412 -13.08 16.96 8.97
N GLY A 413 -13.19 16.45 10.18
CA GLY A 413 -12.39 15.34 10.70
C GLY A 413 -11.32 15.77 11.69
N GLY A 414 -10.10 15.25 11.52
CA GLY A 414 -8.96 15.45 12.42
C GLY A 414 -8.46 16.90 12.48
N ARG A 415 -7.81 17.26 13.59
CA ARG A 415 -7.18 18.56 13.76
C ARG A 415 -5.83 18.63 13.06
N THR A 416 -5.42 19.83 12.66
CA THR A 416 -4.14 20.11 12.00
C THR A 416 -3.00 20.23 13.02
N GLY A 417 -1.93 19.48 12.79
CA GLY A 417 -0.67 19.51 13.55
C GLY A 417 0.54 19.69 12.63
N ARG A 418 1.75 19.36 13.11
CA ARG A 418 2.97 19.34 12.31
C ARG A 418 3.23 18.00 11.60
N ASP A 419 2.23 17.16 11.54
CA ASP A 419 2.34 15.86 10.89
C ASP A 419 2.46 16.02 9.37
N GLY A 420 3.36 15.26 8.75
CA GLY A 420 3.53 15.25 7.29
C GLY A 420 4.04 16.56 6.69
N MET A 421 4.77 17.37 7.47
CA MET A 421 5.39 18.58 6.92
C MET A 421 6.37 18.20 5.81
N HIS A 422 6.10 18.70 4.60
CA HIS A 422 6.82 18.33 3.37
C HIS A 422 6.78 16.82 3.03
N GLY A 423 5.74 16.10 3.46
CA GLY A 423 5.59 14.66 3.22
C GLY A 423 5.60 14.30 1.74
N VAL A 424 4.91 15.07 0.90
CA VAL A 424 4.90 14.93 -0.57
C VAL A 424 6.30 15.10 -1.18
N THR A 425 7.08 16.08 -0.73
CA THR A 425 8.46 16.29 -1.18
C THR A 425 9.33 15.12 -0.73
N PHE A 426 9.25 14.74 0.54
CA PHE A 426 9.97 13.59 1.10
C PHE A 426 9.64 12.27 0.39
N ALA A 427 8.40 12.04 0.03
CA ALA A 427 7.97 10.84 -0.68
C ALA A 427 8.51 10.75 -2.12
N SER A 428 9.01 11.85 -2.69
CA SER A 428 9.48 11.95 -4.06
C SER A 428 10.98 12.23 -4.19
N GLU A 429 11.70 12.42 -3.08
CA GLU A 429 13.14 12.63 -3.05
C GLU A 429 13.91 11.33 -2.82
N GLN A 430 15.19 11.32 -3.21
CA GLN A 430 16.09 10.21 -2.91
C GLN A 430 16.39 10.17 -1.41
N LEU A 431 16.27 9.01 -0.76
CA LEU A 431 16.61 8.84 0.64
C LEU A 431 18.12 8.87 0.87
N THR A 432 18.55 9.51 1.96
CA THR A 432 19.94 9.57 2.43
C THR A 432 20.02 9.21 3.91
N ASP A 433 21.23 9.00 4.44
CA ASP A 433 21.45 8.79 5.88
C ASP A 433 21.02 9.99 6.74
N GLU A 434 21.01 11.20 6.18
CA GLU A 434 20.48 12.40 6.84
C GLU A 434 18.96 12.45 6.81
N SER A 435 18.32 11.95 5.76
CA SER A 435 16.86 11.93 5.60
C SER A 435 16.17 11.25 6.79
N ALA A 436 16.71 10.13 7.28
CA ALA A 436 16.20 9.42 8.43
C ALA A 436 16.23 10.24 9.75
N ARG A 437 17.14 11.23 9.86
CA ARG A 437 17.27 12.11 11.04
C ARG A 437 16.42 13.36 10.93
N ILE A 438 16.18 13.86 9.73
CA ILE A 438 15.47 15.12 9.45
C ILE A 438 13.95 14.86 9.36
N SER A 439 13.54 13.68 8.97
CA SER A 439 12.16 13.35 8.55
C SER A 439 11.19 13.06 9.69
N SER A 440 11.51 13.35 10.95
CA SER A 440 10.58 13.08 12.08
C SER A 440 9.24 13.81 11.97
N SER A 441 9.24 15.03 11.39
CA SER A 441 8.02 15.81 11.14
C SER A 441 7.30 15.38 9.84
N SER A 442 7.97 14.67 8.93
CA SER A 442 7.38 14.18 7.68
C SER A 442 6.61 12.87 7.88
N VAL A 443 6.81 12.18 9.00
CA VAL A 443 6.03 10.98 9.35
C VAL A 443 4.66 11.39 9.84
N GLN A 444 3.65 10.84 9.21
CA GLN A 444 2.24 11.00 9.59
C GLN A 444 1.86 9.83 10.50
N ILE A 445 1.06 10.11 11.53
CA ILE A 445 0.49 9.08 12.41
C ILE A 445 -1.02 9.21 12.34
N GLY A 446 -1.67 8.17 11.80
CA GLY A 446 -3.11 8.15 11.61
C GLY A 446 -3.90 7.74 12.85
N ASP A 447 -5.15 8.16 12.90
CA ASP A 447 -6.15 7.76 13.91
C ASP A 447 -7.37 7.13 13.22
N PRO A 448 -7.40 5.79 13.09
CA PRO A 448 -8.47 5.10 12.36
C PRO A 448 -9.87 5.28 12.99
N ILE A 449 -9.96 5.61 14.28
CA ILE A 449 -11.25 5.85 14.94
C ILE A 449 -11.86 7.17 14.44
N VAL A 450 -11.03 8.20 14.27
CA VAL A 450 -11.48 9.48 13.70
C VAL A 450 -11.92 9.27 12.25
N GLU A 451 -11.14 8.55 11.44
CA GLU A 451 -11.49 8.28 10.05
C GLU A 451 -12.77 7.44 9.92
N LYS A 452 -12.97 6.45 10.79
CA LYS A 452 -14.20 5.65 10.83
C LYS A 452 -15.43 6.52 11.06
N LYS A 453 -15.38 7.44 12.02
CA LYS A 453 -16.47 8.38 12.29
C LYS A 453 -16.72 9.29 11.08
N VAL A 454 -15.66 9.87 10.50
CA VAL A 454 -15.75 10.71 9.29
C VAL A 454 -16.41 9.94 8.16
N MET A 455 -15.98 8.69 7.91
CA MET A 455 -16.51 7.82 6.86
C MET A 455 -18.03 7.61 7.00
N ASP A 456 -18.48 7.25 8.20
CA ASP A 456 -19.91 6.96 8.42
C ASP A 456 -20.80 8.20 8.23
N ILE A 457 -20.34 9.37 8.72
CA ILE A 457 -21.10 10.60 8.65
C ILE A 457 -21.09 11.19 7.24
N LEU A 458 -19.98 11.07 6.50
CA LEU A 458 -19.90 11.54 5.11
C LEU A 458 -20.91 10.84 4.21
N VAL A 459 -21.07 9.53 4.37
CA VAL A 459 -22.08 8.76 3.61
C VAL A 459 -23.50 9.27 3.94
N GLU A 460 -23.81 9.56 5.21
CA GLU A 460 -25.09 10.12 5.61
C GLU A 460 -25.29 11.56 5.08
N ALA A 461 -24.28 12.41 5.17
CA ALA A 461 -24.33 13.79 4.65
C ALA A 461 -24.51 13.81 3.13
N ARG A 462 -23.87 12.90 2.39
CA ARG A 462 -24.06 12.65 0.96
C ARG A 462 -25.52 12.32 0.65
N ASP A 463 -26.06 11.33 1.35
CA ASP A 463 -27.43 10.83 1.10
C ASP A 463 -28.50 11.90 1.41
N ARG A 464 -28.18 12.87 2.28
CA ARG A 464 -29.00 14.05 2.55
C ARG A 464 -28.76 15.21 1.57
N GLY A 465 -27.74 15.13 0.70
CA GLY A 465 -27.39 16.18 -0.27
C GLY A 465 -26.86 17.47 0.38
N LEU A 466 -26.10 17.37 1.47
CA LEU A 466 -25.66 18.53 2.26
C LEU A 466 -24.43 19.24 1.70
N TYR A 467 -23.74 18.66 0.71
CA TYR A 467 -22.59 19.25 0.04
C TYR A 467 -22.63 19.02 -1.48
N SER A 468 -21.93 19.86 -2.23
CA SER A 468 -21.90 19.85 -3.69
C SER A 468 -20.64 19.22 -4.29
N ARG A 469 -19.54 19.18 -3.52
CA ARG A 469 -18.26 18.57 -3.89
C ARG A 469 -17.48 18.14 -2.65
N ILE A 470 -16.64 17.14 -2.80
CA ILE A 470 -15.77 16.59 -1.75
C ILE A 470 -14.41 16.25 -2.34
N THR A 471 -13.35 16.37 -1.53
CA THR A 471 -12.04 15.77 -1.78
C THR A 471 -11.36 15.44 -0.45
N ASP A 472 -10.39 14.52 -0.47
CA ASP A 472 -9.53 14.27 0.67
C ASP A 472 -8.56 15.44 0.91
N CYS A 473 -7.98 15.50 2.11
CA CYS A 473 -6.94 16.44 2.47
C CYS A 473 -5.67 15.62 2.76
N GLY A 474 -5.10 15.03 1.71
CA GLY A 474 -3.93 14.15 1.74
C GLY A 474 -2.62 14.89 1.53
N GLY A 475 -1.83 14.46 0.54
CA GLY A 475 -0.54 15.05 0.21
C GLY A 475 -0.63 16.54 -0.13
N GLY A 476 0.29 17.33 0.42
CA GLY A 476 0.26 18.81 0.31
C GLY A 476 -0.81 19.51 1.15
N GLY A 477 -1.61 18.76 1.91
CA GLY A 477 -2.57 19.29 2.87
C GLY A 477 -3.68 20.16 2.24
N LEU A 478 -4.03 21.27 2.91
CA LEU A 478 -5.03 22.19 2.40
C LEU A 478 -4.61 22.85 1.08
N SER A 479 -3.31 22.96 0.79
CA SER A 479 -2.82 23.59 -0.45
C SER A 479 -3.23 22.79 -1.69
N SER A 480 -3.18 21.46 -1.65
CA SER A 480 -3.66 20.59 -2.73
C SER A 480 -5.19 20.51 -2.73
N ALA A 481 -5.82 20.18 -1.59
CA ALA A 481 -7.26 19.99 -1.51
C ALA A 481 -8.06 21.22 -1.95
N VAL A 482 -7.78 22.40 -1.38
CA VAL A 482 -8.47 23.64 -1.73
C VAL A 482 -8.02 24.18 -3.10
N GLY A 483 -6.71 24.03 -3.43
CA GLY A 483 -6.16 24.44 -4.72
C GLY A 483 -6.86 23.73 -5.89
N GLU A 484 -6.97 22.42 -5.83
CA GLU A 484 -7.63 21.61 -6.86
C GLU A 484 -9.13 21.86 -6.94
N MET A 485 -9.82 21.98 -5.80
CA MET A 485 -11.24 22.33 -5.81
C MET A 485 -11.47 23.73 -6.38
N GLY A 486 -10.61 24.69 -6.06
CA GLY A 486 -10.73 26.08 -6.48
C GLY A 486 -10.20 26.38 -7.90
N ALA A 487 -9.61 25.41 -8.61
CA ALA A 487 -8.90 25.62 -9.88
C ALA A 487 -9.71 26.39 -10.93
N GLU A 488 -11.01 26.10 -11.07
CA GLU A 488 -11.90 26.76 -12.04
C GLU A 488 -12.54 28.03 -11.51
N THR A 489 -12.70 28.16 -10.18
CA THR A 489 -13.48 29.23 -9.55
C THR A 489 -12.62 30.28 -8.83
N GLY A 490 -11.67 29.82 -8.03
CA GLY A 490 -10.93 30.56 -7.02
C GLY A 490 -11.39 30.19 -5.62
N ALA A 491 -10.58 30.53 -4.63
CA ALA A 491 -10.84 30.22 -3.22
C ALA A 491 -10.30 31.31 -2.30
N ARG A 492 -11.01 31.57 -1.20
CA ARG A 492 -10.58 32.43 -0.11
C ARG A 492 -10.62 31.69 1.19
N VAL A 493 -9.48 31.60 1.90
CA VAL A 493 -9.32 30.80 3.12
C VAL A 493 -8.81 31.65 4.27
N TRP A 494 -9.39 31.45 5.47
CA TRP A 494 -8.94 32.03 6.73
C TRP A 494 -8.25 30.97 7.58
N LEU A 495 -6.93 30.97 7.59
CA LEU A 495 -6.11 29.94 8.24
C LEU A 495 -6.27 29.91 9.77
N ASP A 496 -6.61 31.03 10.37
CA ASP A 496 -6.92 31.15 11.80
C ASP A 496 -8.24 30.47 12.23
N ARG A 497 -9.03 29.98 11.26
CA ARG A 497 -10.25 29.19 11.51
C ARG A 497 -10.02 27.68 11.44
N VAL A 498 -8.84 27.25 11.02
CA VAL A 498 -8.48 25.83 10.93
C VAL A 498 -8.30 25.27 12.34
N PRO A 499 -8.99 24.16 12.70
CA PRO A 499 -8.81 23.50 13.98
C PRO A 499 -7.39 22.94 14.15
N LEU A 500 -6.74 23.25 15.26
CA LEU A 500 -5.36 22.88 15.55
C LEU A 500 -5.28 21.85 16.67
N LYS A 501 -4.34 20.88 16.54
CA LYS A 501 -4.01 19.90 17.61
C LYS A 501 -3.41 20.62 18.83
N TYR A 502 -2.59 21.64 18.58
CA TYR A 502 -1.92 22.46 19.60
C TYR A 502 -1.59 23.85 19.05
N THR A 503 -1.32 24.79 19.93
CA THR A 503 -0.92 26.16 19.56
C THR A 503 0.52 26.21 19.06
N GLY A 504 0.86 27.27 18.31
CA GLY A 504 2.22 27.55 17.91
C GLY A 504 2.59 27.13 16.48
N LEU A 505 1.63 26.68 15.67
CA LEU A 505 1.83 26.52 14.23
C LEU A 505 1.85 27.87 13.54
N SER A 506 2.74 28.02 12.55
CA SER A 506 2.73 29.15 11.63
C SER A 506 1.60 29.00 10.59
N TYR A 507 1.25 30.10 9.92
CA TYR A 507 0.26 30.08 8.86
C TYR A 507 0.67 29.15 7.70
N THR A 508 1.96 29.04 7.42
CA THR A 508 2.49 28.14 6.38
C THR A 508 2.37 26.68 6.82
N GLU A 509 2.76 26.35 8.07
CA GLU A 509 2.58 25.01 8.61
C GLU A 509 1.10 24.56 8.61
N ILE A 510 0.15 25.45 8.93
CA ILE A 510 -1.29 25.16 8.88
C ILE A 510 -1.73 24.80 7.46
N TRP A 511 -1.21 25.50 6.45
CA TRP A 511 -1.61 25.34 5.06
C TRP A 511 -1.10 24.08 4.39
N ILE A 512 0.17 23.72 4.64
CA ILE A 512 0.83 22.56 3.98
C ILE A 512 0.85 21.30 4.83
N SER A 513 0.36 21.34 6.07
CA SER A 513 0.30 20.15 6.94
C SER A 513 -0.52 19.04 6.30
N GLU A 514 0.04 17.84 6.31
CA GLU A 514 -0.62 16.61 5.84
C GLU A 514 -1.20 15.78 7.00
N SER A 515 -1.63 16.45 8.08
CA SER A 515 -2.34 15.78 9.17
C SER A 515 -3.50 14.97 8.61
N GLN A 516 -3.62 13.73 9.07
CA GLN A 516 -4.52 12.73 8.52
C GLN A 516 -5.99 12.93 8.92
N GLU A 517 -6.87 12.08 8.39
CA GLU A 517 -8.31 11.99 8.71
C GLU A 517 -9.10 13.27 8.43
N ARG A 518 -8.66 14.07 7.43
CA ARG A 518 -9.33 15.33 7.06
C ARG A 518 -9.93 15.23 5.66
N MET A 519 -11.12 15.82 5.50
CA MET A 519 -11.77 15.99 4.20
C MET A 519 -12.18 17.44 4.01
N VAL A 520 -12.20 17.91 2.75
CA VAL A 520 -12.65 19.24 2.37
C VAL A 520 -13.95 19.13 1.58
N LEU A 521 -14.97 19.86 2.03
CA LEU A 521 -16.29 19.87 1.41
C LEU A 521 -16.60 21.26 0.84
N ALA A 522 -17.25 21.31 -0.32
CA ALA A 522 -17.93 22.51 -0.79
C ALA A 522 -19.40 22.44 -0.36
N VAL A 523 -19.82 23.37 0.46
CA VAL A 523 -21.13 23.33 1.12
C VAL A 523 -21.94 24.57 0.75
N PRO A 524 -23.12 24.41 0.13
CA PRO A 524 -24.03 25.53 -0.08
C PRO A 524 -24.38 26.22 1.25
N PRO A 525 -24.38 27.57 1.35
CA PRO A 525 -24.63 28.27 2.61
C PRO A 525 -25.91 27.84 3.33
N GLY A 526 -26.94 27.45 2.57
CA GLY A 526 -28.23 27.01 3.13
C GLY A 526 -28.17 25.63 3.82
N SER A 527 -27.17 24.81 3.52
CA SER A 527 -26.97 23.45 4.11
C SER A 527 -25.94 23.44 5.24
N ALA A 528 -25.22 24.53 5.45
CA ALA A 528 -24.05 24.56 6.35
C ALA A 528 -24.43 24.28 7.80
N GLU A 529 -25.49 24.87 8.33
CA GLU A 529 -25.92 24.64 9.72
C GLU A 529 -26.31 23.18 9.96
N GLU A 530 -27.07 22.56 9.04
CA GLU A 530 -27.44 21.15 9.16
C GLU A 530 -26.23 20.24 9.10
N LEU A 531 -25.31 20.50 8.17
CA LEU A 531 -24.08 19.71 8.05
C LEU A 531 -23.22 19.82 9.30
N LEU A 532 -22.94 21.02 9.81
CA LEU A 532 -22.15 21.22 11.02
C LEU A 532 -22.78 20.52 12.24
N ASN A 533 -24.09 20.61 12.40
CA ASN A 533 -24.82 19.94 13.48
C ASN A 533 -24.73 18.41 13.35
N LEU A 534 -24.81 17.87 12.14
CA LEU A 534 -24.66 16.43 11.89
C LEU A 534 -23.27 15.92 12.34
N PHE A 535 -22.21 16.63 11.99
CA PHE A 535 -20.85 16.24 12.37
C PHE A 535 -20.63 16.35 13.88
N VAL A 536 -21.01 17.47 14.49
CA VAL A 536 -20.85 17.71 15.92
C VAL A 536 -21.64 16.70 16.77
N SER A 537 -22.87 16.34 16.35
CA SER A 537 -23.70 15.36 17.06
C SER A 537 -23.11 13.95 17.06
N ASN A 538 -22.18 13.68 16.17
CA ASN A 538 -21.45 12.42 16.04
C ASN A 538 -19.98 12.52 16.49
N ASP A 539 -19.63 13.59 17.24
CA ASP A 539 -18.29 13.76 17.79
C ASP A 539 -17.20 13.91 16.70
N VAL A 540 -17.52 14.51 15.58
CA VAL A 540 -16.56 14.85 14.50
C VAL A 540 -16.51 16.37 14.37
N GLU A 541 -15.30 16.91 14.35
CA GLU A 541 -15.09 18.35 14.18
C GLU A 541 -15.36 18.76 12.74
N ALA A 542 -16.09 19.87 12.57
CA ALA A 542 -16.38 20.48 11.28
C ALA A 542 -16.28 21.99 11.40
N SER A 543 -15.51 22.62 10.51
CA SER A 543 -15.24 24.06 10.59
C SER A 543 -15.31 24.72 9.23
N VAL A 544 -15.99 25.86 9.15
CA VAL A 544 -15.99 26.72 7.95
C VAL A 544 -14.69 27.51 7.92
N ILE A 545 -13.79 27.15 7.02
CA ILE A 545 -12.47 27.78 6.88
C ILE A 545 -12.38 28.79 5.73
N GLY A 546 -13.36 28.80 4.81
CA GLY A 546 -13.30 29.64 3.63
C GLY A 546 -14.57 29.64 2.81
N GLU A 547 -14.45 30.19 1.60
CA GLU A 547 -15.47 30.23 0.57
C GLU A 547 -14.87 30.09 -0.84
N PHE A 548 -15.58 29.49 -1.77
CA PHE A 548 -15.21 29.47 -3.19
C PHE A 548 -15.68 30.78 -3.84
N THR A 549 -14.81 31.34 -4.67
CA THR A 549 -15.04 32.64 -5.33
C THR A 549 -15.31 32.47 -6.83
N ASN A 550 -15.28 33.54 -7.58
CA ASN A 550 -15.37 33.49 -9.04
C ASN A 550 -14.25 34.33 -9.72
N ASP A 551 -13.23 34.69 -8.97
CA ASP A 551 -12.15 35.56 -9.43
C ASP A 551 -10.91 34.81 -9.93
N ARG A 552 -10.93 33.46 -9.88
CA ARG A 552 -9.83 32.55 -10.23
C ARG A 552 -8.54 32.84 -9.45
N ARG A 553 -8.68 33.24 -8.21
CA ARG A 553 -7.57 33.51 -7.33
C ARG A 553 -7.58 32.64 -6.10
N LEU A 554 -6.39 32.24 -5.64
CA LEU A 554 -6.17 31.66 -4.32
C LEU A 554 -5.75 32.79 -3.38
N GLN A 555 -6.60 33.12 -2.41
CA GLN A 555 -6.32 34.13 -1.42
C GLN A 555 -6.34 33.53 -0.01
N LEU A 556 -5.23 33.65 0.70
CA LEU A 556 -5.08 33.13 2.07
C LEU A 556 -4.93 34.27 3.05
N PHE A 557 -5.69 34.20 4.14
CA PHE A 557 -5.69 35.17 5.22
C PHE A 557 -5.28 34.55 6.55
N TYR A 558 -4.52 35.28 7.34
CA TYR A 558 -4.15 34.93 8.69
C TYR A 558 -4.14 36.15 9.59
N GLN A 559 -4.91 36.14 10.71
CA GLN A 559 -5.09 37.27 11.62
C GLN A 559 -5.43 38.57 10.89
N GLY A 560 -6.33 38.51 9.89
CA GLY A 560 -6.76 39.62 9.09
C GLY A 560 -5.77 40.10 8.02
N ASN A 561 -4.61 39.49 7.87
CA ASN A 561 -3.62 39.84 6.85
C ASN A 561 -3.71 38.90 5.65
N LEU A 562 -3.57 39.45 4.45
CA LEU A 562 -3.44 38.66 3.21
C LEU A 562 -2.00 38.10 3.15
N VAL A 563 -1.87 36.77 3.30
CA VAL A 563 -0.57 36.08 3.35
C VAL A 563 -0.20 35.42 2.02
N ALA A 564 -1.18 35.10 1.17
CA ALA A 564 -0.94 34.63 -0.20
C ALA A 564 -2.02 35.16 -1.17
N ASP A 565 -1.61 35.39 -2.43
CA ASP A 565 -2.49 35.86 -3.52
C ASP A 565 -1.91 35.37 -4.88
N LEU A 566 -2.35 34.18 -5.31
CA LEU A 566 -1.91 33.50 -6.54
C LEU A 566 -3.04 33.39 -7.57
N ASP A 567 -2.68 33.45 -8.85
CA ASP A 567 -3.60 33.10 -9.93
C ASP A 567 -3.73 31.57 -10.03
N MET A 568 -4.95 31.06 -10.06
CA MET A 568 -5.20 29.61 -10.20
C MET A 568 -4.62 29.07 -11.51
N GLU A 569 -4.69 29.82 -12.61
CA GLU A 569 -4.08 29.45 -13.89
C GLU A 569 -2.55 29.28 -13.75
N PHE A 570 -1.87 30.21 -13.06
CA PHE A 570 -0.42 30.06 -12.83
C PHE A 570 -0.11 28.88 -11.90
N LEU A 571 -0.91 28.67 -10.85
CA LEU A 571 -0.73 27.57 -9.91
C LEU A 571 -0.80 26.21 -10.59
N HIS A 572 -1.77 26.01 -11.48
CA HIS A 572 -2.01 24.69 -12.11
C HIS A 572 -1.33 24.50 -13.47
N ASP A 573 -1.27 25.55 -14.30
CA ASP A 573 -0.78 25.48 -15.68
C ASP A 573 0.53 26.25 -15.91
N GLY A 574 1.02 27.01 -14.93
CA GLY A 574 2.23 27.85 -15.06
C GLY A 574 3.56 27.08 -15.05
N ARG A 575 3.54 25.81 -14.71
CA ARG A 575 4.75 24.98 -14.60
C ARG A 575 5.33 24.65 -15.99
N PRO A 576 6.65 24.84 -16.22
CA PRO A 576 7.33 24.39 -17.42
C PRO A 576 7.29 22.87 -17.57
N GLN A 577 7.10 22.37 -18.79
CA GLN A 577 7.11 20.94 -19.07
C GLN A 577 8.53 20.38 -19.03
N LEU A 578 8.73 19.30 -18.25
CA LEU A 578 10.00 18.57 -18.16
C LEU A 578 10.44 18.06 -19.54
N ARG A 579 11.74 18.13 -19.83
CA ARG A 579 12.38 17.53 -21.02
C ARG A 579 13.45 16.55 -20.58
N ALA A 580 13.35 15.32 -21.06
CA ALA A 580 14.27 14.25 -20.69
C ALA A 580 14.64 13.39 -21.90
N GLU A 581 15.75 12.69 -21.78
CA GLU A 581 16.24 11.73 -22.76
C GLU A 581 16.22 10.33 -22.16
N ALA A 582 15.68 9.35 -22.91
CA ALA A 582 15.54 7.98 -22.47
C ALA A 582 16.25 7.03 -23.44
N VAL A 583 16.93 6.03 -22.89
CA VAL A 583 17.69 5.02 -23.64
C VAL A 583 17.38 3.65 -23.03
N TRP A 584 17.18 2.64 -23.86
CA TRP A 584 17.09 1.27 -23.41
C TRP A 584 18.07 0.38 -24.17
N GLN A 585 18.80 -0.42 -23.42
CA GLN A 585 19.64 -1.49 -23.95
C GLN A 585 19.33 -2.76 -23.18
N GLN A 586 19.00 -3.83 -23.88
CA GLN A 586 18.72 -5.10 -23.25
C GLN A 586 20.01 -5.65 -22.63
N PRO A 587 19.99 -5.99 -21.33
CA PRO A 587 21.11 -6.65 -20.67
C PRO A 587 21.36 -8.04 -21.27
N ASP A 588 22.56 -8.55 -21.10
CA ASP A 588 22.95 -9.92 -21.47
C ASP A 588 23.51 -10.62 -20.23
N TYR A 589 22.78 -11.60 -19.74
CA TYR A 589 23.12 -12.38 -18.56
C TYR A 589 23.72 -13.74 -18.95
N ALA A 590 24.52 -14.33 -18.06
CA ALA A 590 25.02 -15.68 -18.25
C ALA A 590 23.85 -16.68 -18.32
N GLU A 591 23.85 -17.52 -19.34
CA GLU A 591 22.92 -18.64 -19.42
C GLU A 591 23.29 -19.70 -18.39
N PRO A 592 22.29 -20.42 -17.82
CA PRO A 592 22.51 -21.45 -16.83
C PRO A 592 23.40 -22.58 -17.36
N ASP A 593 24.44 -22.92 -16.61
CA ASP A 593 25.38 -24.01 -16.89
C ASP A 593 25.37 -25.00 -15.73
N PHE A 594 24.27 -25.73 -15.56
CA PHE A 594 24.15 -26.84 -14.62
C PHE A 594 23.39 -27.99 -15.26
N ALA A 595 23.75 -29.21 -14.81
CA ALA A 595 23.13 -30.44 -15.33
C ALA A 595 21.67 -30.54 -14.83
N CYS A 596 20.81 -31.15 -15.65
CA CYS A 596 19.45 -31.49 -15.21
C CYS A 596 19.55 -32.50 -14.02
N PRO A 597 18.94 -32.21 -12.86
CA PRO A 597 18.91 -33.14 -11.76
C PRO A 597 18.16 -34.43 -12.13
N LEU A 598 18.59 -35.60 -11.59
CA LEU A 598 17.90 -36.86 -11.81
C LEU A 598 16.60 -36.99 -11.01
N GLU A 599 16.53 -36.33 -9.87
CA GLU A 599 15.36 -36.25 -9.00
C GLU A 599 15.11 -34.75 -8.67
N LEU A 600 13.84 -34.32 -8.70
CA LEU A 600 13.45 -32.92 -8.53
C LEU A 600 12.74 -32.67 -7.20
N ASN A 601 12.79 -33.61 -6.26
CA ASN A 601 12.17 -33.46 -4.93
C ASN A 601 12.74 -32.27 -4.16
N GLU A 602 14.07 -32.14 -4.11
CA GLU A 602 14.74 -31.08 -3.35
C GLU A 602 14.49 -29.72 -3.99
N ASP A 603 14.48 -29.64 -5.33
CA ASP A 603 14.22 -28.39 -6.05
C ASP A 603 12.78 -27.91 -5.78
N LEU A 604 11.79 -28.79 -5.87
CA LEU A 604 10.39 -28.43 -5.59
C LEU A 604 10.19 -27.98 -4.13
N LEU A 605 10.78 -28.71 -3.16
CA LEU A 605 10.70 -28.33 -1.75
C LEU A 605 11.42 -26.99 -1.47
N ARG A 606 12.54 -26.72 -2.16
CA ARG A 606 13.27 -25.45 -2.08
C ARG A 606 12.44 -24.31 -2.63
N LEU A 607 11.81 -24.49 -3.79
CA LEU A 607 10.91 -23.48 -4.38
C LEU A 607 9.71 -23.20 -3.48
N LEU A 608 9.02 -24.21 -2.97
CA LEU A 608 7.91 -24.04 -2.02
C LEU A 608 8.34 -23.28 -0.75
N SER A 609 9.60 -23.42 -0.33
CA SER A 609 10.14 -22.73 0.84
C SER A 609 10.82 -21.40 0.51
N SER A 610 10.85 -20.96 -0.75
CA SER A 610 11.34 -19.62 -1.10
C SER A 610 10.42 -18.53 -0.57
N TRP A 611 10.97 -17.36 -0.26
CA TRP A 611 10.22 -16.25 0.33
C TRP A 611 9.05 -15.79 -0.56
N ASN A 612 9.19 -15.84 -1.88
CA ASN A 612 8.15 -15.43 -2.82
C ASN A 612 7.00 -16.45 -2.91
N VAL A 613 7.29 -17.74 -2.87
CA VAL A 613 6.32 -18.83 -3.02
C VAL A 613 5.67 -19.23 -1.69
N CYS A 614 6.41 -19.20 -0.57
CA CYS A 614 5.93 -19.74 0.71
C CYS A 614 4.61 -19.10 1.18
N SER A 615 3.91 -19.81 2.06
CA SER A 615 2.63 -19.38 2.63
C SER A 615 2.71 -18.00 3.27
N LYS A 616 1.73 -17.15 2.95
CA LYS A 616 1.51 -15.85 3.60
C LYS A 616 0.43 -15.92 4.70
N GLU A 617 0.05 -17.13 5.13
CA GLU A 617 -1.01 -17.36 6.12
C GLU A 617 -0.81 -16.54 7.40
N TRP A 618 0.42 -16.45 7.91
CA TRP A 618 0.72 -15.64 9.11
C TRP A 618 0.34 -14.16 8.95
N VAL A 619 0.49 -13.60 7.75
CA VAL A 619 0.03 -12.24 7.45
C VAL A 619 -1.48 -12.20 7.32
N ILE A 620 -2.05 -13.05 6.46
CA ILE A 620 -3.47 -13.06 6.11
C ILE A 620 -4.37 -13.21 7.35
N ARG A 621 -3.99 -14.07 8.31
CA ARG A 621 -4.77 -14.32 9.53
C ARG A 621 -4.82 -13.13 10.51
N GLN A 622 -4.09 -12.07 10.26
CA GLN A 622 -4.07 -10.86 11.08
C GLN A 622 -4.92 -9.74 10.50
N TYR A 623 -5.45 -9.95 9.29
CA TYR A 623 -6.39 -9.05 8.64
C TYR A 623 -7.82 -9.60 8.76
N ASP A 624 -8.77 -8.71 9.01
CA ASP A 624 -10.19 -9.03 8.92
C ASP A 624 -10.58 -9.11 7.44
N HIS A 625 -10.78 -10.30 6.92
CA HIS A 625 -11.15 -10.53 5.51
C HIS A 625 -12.60 -10.98 5.32
N GLU A 626 -13.38 -11.06 6.41
CA GLU A 626 -14.80 -11.44 6.39
C GLU A 626 -15.73 -10.38 6.98
N VAL A 627 -15.20 -9.29 7.52
CA VAL A 627 -15.98 -8.17 8.03
C VAL A 627 -16.88 -7.60 6.93
N GLN A 628 -18.02 -7.03 7.27
CA GLN A 628 -19.15 -6.64 6.40
C GLN A 628 -19.96 -7.84 5.83
N GLY A 629 -19.52 -9.09 5.97
CA GLY A 629 -20.26 -10.28 5.54
C GLY A 629 -20.39 -10.44 4.02
N THR A 630 -19.50 -9.85 3.24
CA THR A 630 -19.54 -9.81 1.77
C THR A 630 -18.64 -10.83 1.09
N SER A 631 -17.76 -11.52 1.81
CA SER A 631 -16.79 -12.46 1.25
C SER A 631 -17.45 -13.69 0.65
N VAL A 632 -17.12 -14.01 -0.60
CA VAL A 632 -17.55 -15.21 -1.33
C VAL A 632 -16.38 -16.17 -1.49
N LEU A 633 -15.25 -15.69 -2.05
CA LEU A 633 -13.99 -16.42 -2.12
C LEU A 633 -12.95 -15.68 -1.30
N LYS A 634 -12.41 -16.37 -0.31
CA LYS A 634 -11.47 -15.81 0.68
C LYS A 634 -10.03 -15.89 0.17
N PRO A 635 -9.09 -15.17 0.76
CA PRO A 635 -7.68 -15.25 0.38
C PRO A 635 -7.03 -16.60 0.68
N LEU A 636 -7.57 -17.37 1.64
CA LEU A 636 -7.16 -18.74 1.92
C LEU A 636 -8.31 -19.70 1.56
N VAL A 637 -7.99 -20.72 0.75
CA VAL A 637 -8.92 -21.70 0.22
C VAL A 637 -8.52 -23.13 0.58
N GLY A 638 -9.21 -24.11 0.04
CA GLY A 638 -8.94 -25.52 0.26
C GLY A 638 -9.70 -26.11 1.44
N LYS A 639 -9.46 -27.39 1.71
CA LYS A 639 -10.19 -28.20 2.69
C LYS A 639 -10.14 -27.63 4.11
N ASN A 640 -9.01 -27.05 4.50
CA ASN A 640 -8.76 -26.47 5.81
C ASN A 640 -8.71 -24.93 5.81
N ASN A 641 -9.01 -24.28 4.68
CA ASN A 641 -8.84 -22.84 4.48
C ASN A 641 -7.41 -22.36 4.85
N ASP A 642 -6.41 -23.07 4.38
CA ASP A 642 -4.98 -22.81 4.61
C ASP A 642 -4.11 -22.95 3.35
N GLY A 643 -4.73 -23.20 2.18
CA GLY A 643 -4.09 -23.14 0.87
C GLY A 643 -4.20 -21.73 0.24
N PRO A 644 -3.37 -21.40 -0.77
CA PRO A 644 -3.41 -20.10 -1.43
C PRO A 644 -4.67 -19.96 -2.30
N GLY A 645 -5.08 -18.72 -2.58
CA GLY A 645 -6.15 -18.41 -3.52
C GLY A 645 -5.65 -17.53 -4.65
N ASP A 646 -6.16 -17.72 -5.89
CA ASP A 646 -5.76 -16.93 -7.06
C ASP A 646 -6.28 -15.50 -6.98
N ALA A 647 -7.55 -15.32 -6.64
CA ALA A 647 -8.20 -14.03 -6.51
C ALA A 647 -9.23 -14.05 -5.39
N ALA A 648 -9.63 -12.88 -4.91
CA ALA A 648 -10.73 -12.74 -3.95
C ALA A 648 -12.02 -12.36 -4.67
N ILE A 649 -13.17 -12.84 -4.13
CA ILE A 649 -14.50 -12.47 -4.61
C ILE A 649 -15.34 -11.96 -3.45
N ILE A 650 -15.91 -10.78 -3.62
CA ILE A 650 -16.90 -10.22 -2.70
C ILE A 650 -18.24 -9.98 -3.38
N LYS A 651 -19.30 -9.96 -2.59
CA LYS A 651 -20.67 -9.64 -2.99
C LYS A 651 -21.11 -8.36 -2.28
N PRO A 652 -20.77 -7.16 -2.83
CA PRO A 652 -20.97 -5.89 -2.12
C PRO A 652 -22.44 -5.50 -1.96
N VAL A 653 -23.33 -6.00 -2.81
CA VAL A 653 -24.78 -5.80 -2.76
C VAL A 653 -25.44 -7.15 -2.41
N LEU A 654 -25.86 -7.32 -1.16
CA LEU A 654 -26.29 -8.62 -0.63
C LEU A 654 -27.48 -9.25 -1.36
N ASP A 655 -28.37 -8.45 -1.91
CA ASP A 655 -29.55 -8.92 -2.66
C ASP A 655 -29.23 -9.22 -4.14
N SER A 656 -28.05 -8.87 -4.64
CA SER A 656 -27.61 -9.16 -6.00
C SER A 656 -26.96 -10.55 -6.09
N ARG A 657 -26.94 -11.14 -7.28
CA ARG A 657 -26.09 -12.30 -7.60
C ARG A 657 -24.70 -11.89 -8.09
N LYS A 658 -24.53 -10.62 -8.45
CA LYS A 658 -23.27 -10.10 -8.94
C LYS A 658 -22.26 -9.93 -7.81
N GLY A 659 -21.00 -10.09 -8.15
CA GLY A 659 -19.86 -9.83 -7.27
C GLY A 659 -18.74 -9.08 -7.95
N VAL A 660 -17.71 -8.81 -7.19
CA VAL A 660 -16.47 -8.21 -7.66
C VAL A 660 -15.34 -9.19 -7.42
N VAL A 661 -14.60 -9.49 -8.47
CA VAL A 661 -13.35 -10.26 -8.40
C VAL A 661 -12.18 -9.28 -8.35
N VAL A 662 -11.25 -9.46 -7.41
CA VAL A 662 -10.06 -8.61 -7.26
C VAL A 662 -8.82 -9.48 -7.33
N SER A 663 -7.86 -9.06 -8.15
CA SER A 663 -6.59 -9.75 -8.37
C SER A 663 -5.44 -8.77 -8.58
N ASN A 664 -4.21 -9.27 -8.64
CA ASN A 664 -3.03 -8.48 -8.91
C ASN A 664 -1.99 -9.29 -9.72
N GLY A 665 -1.06 -8.59 -10.37
CA GLY A 665 0.09 -9.20 -11.03
C GLY A 665 1.32 -8.33 -10.85
N ILE A 666 2.47 -8.96 -10.51
CA ILE A 666 3.70 -8.25 -10.19
C ILE A 666 4.93 -9.17 -10.33
N ASN A 667 5.86 -8.83 -11.23
CA ASN A 667 7.01 -9.66 -11.56
C ASN A 667 8.30 -8.83 -11.74
N PRO A 668 8.87 -8.21 -10.69
CA PRO A 668 9.99 -7.26 -10.82
C PRO A 668 11.26 -7.89 -11.40
N LYS A 669 11.54 -9.17 -11.17
CA LYS A 669 12.73 -9.87 -11.69
C LYS A 669 12.75 -9.95 -13.23
N TYR A 670 11.59 -10.02 -13.87
CA TYR A 670 11.51 -9.98 -15.34
C TYR A 670 11.94 -8.61 -15.88
N GLY A 671 11.77 -7.54 -15.08
CA GLY A 671 12.20 -6.18 -15.42
C GLY A 671 13.71 -6.03 -15.53
N ASP A 672 14.48 -6.86 -14.86
CA ASP A 672 15.95 -6.91 -15.00
C ASP A 672 16.36 -7.32 -16.42
N ILE A 673 15.56 -8.16 -17.07
CA ILE A 673 15.81 -8.64 -18.44
C ILE A 673 15.13 -7.73 -19.47
N ASP A 674 13.82 -7.48 -19.31
CA ASP A 674 13.08 -6.58 -20.21
C ASP A 674 11.80 -6.02 -19.53
N PRO A 675 11.75 -4.72 -19.20
CA PRO A 675 10.60 -4.06 -18.57
C PRO A 675 9.29 -4.15 -19.38
N TYR A 676 9.37 -4.31 -20.72
CA TYR A 676 8.18 -4.52 -21.54
C TYR A 676 7.51 -5.85 -21.20
N TRP A 677 8.30 -6.92 -21.17
CA TRP A 677 7.76 -8.26 -20.86
C TRP A 677 7.40 -8.43 -19.39
N MET A 678 8.09 -7.72 -18.48
CA MET A 678 7.66 -7.62 -17.07
C MET A 678 6.24 -7.04 -16.97
N ALA A 679 5.99 -5.91 -17.61
CA ALA A 679 4.69 -5.25 -17.59
C ALA A 679 3.60 -6.09 -18.28
N ALA A 680 3.93 -6.70 -19.41
CA ALA A 680 3.02 -7.61 -20.12
C ALA A 680 2.65 -8.83 -19.25
N SER A 681 3.64 -9.42 -18.56
CA SER A 681 3.42 -10.55 -17.64
C SER A 681 2.55 -10.16 -16.45
N ALA A 682 2.77 -8.97 -15.87
CA ALA A 682 1.95 -8.49 -14.74
C ALA A 682 0.47 -8.29 -15.15
N VAL A 683 0.21 -7.77 -16.36
CA VAL A 683 -1.17 -7.67 -16.89
C VAL A 683 -1.77 -9.07 -17.10
N ASP A 684 -1.03 -9.97 -17.75
CA ASP A 684 -1.49 -11.35 -18.01
C ASP A 684 -1.79 -12.10 -16.71
N GLU A 685 -0.93 -11.97 -15.69
CA GLU A 685 -1.11 -12.60 -14.38
C GLU A 685 -2.37 -12.10 -13.66
N ALA A 686 -2.58 -10.79 -13.58
CA ALA A 686 -3.79 -10.23 -12.98
C ALA A 686 -5.07 -10.73 -13.67
N LEU A 687 -5.05 -10.87 -15.00
CA LEU A 687 -6.19 -11.39 -15.77
C LEU A 687 -6.36 -12.91 -15.61
N ARG A 688 -5.26 -13.69 -15.55
CA ARG A 688 -5.32 -15.14 -15.32
C ARG A 688 -6.02 -15.46 -14.00
N GLN A 689 -5.66 -14.76 -12.94
CA GLN A 689 -6.25 -14.95 -11.60
C GLN A 689 -7.76 -14.70 -11.60
N ILE A 690 -8.25 -13.70 -12.35
CA ILE A 690 -9.70 -13.46 -12.52
C ILE A 690 -10.37 -14.68 -13.17
N ILE A 691 -9.76 -15.24 -14.22
CA ILE A 691 -10.30 -16.38 -14.95
C ILE A 691 -10.29 -17.63 -14.08
N ALA A 692 -9.20 -17.87 -13.35
CA ALA A 692 -9.04 -19.07 -12.51
C ALA A 692 -10.15 -19.24 -11.47
N VAL A 693 -10.72 -18.13 -10.99
CA VAL A 693 -11.82 -18.16 -10.01
C VAL A 693 -13.22 -18.08 -10.64
N GLY A 694 -13.33 -18.09 -11.97
CA GLY A 694 -14.61 -18.08 -12.70
C GLY A 694 -15.08 -16.68 -13.13
N GLY A 695 -14.21 -15.65 -13.06
CA GLY A 695 -14.47 -14.35 -13.66
C GLY A 695 -14.31 -14.37 -15.19
N ASN A 696 -14.48 -13.22 -15.84
CA ASN A 696 -14.33 -13.05 -17.29
C ASN A 696 -13.69 -11.70 -17.65
N LEU A 697 -13.31 -11.52 -18.92
CA LEU A 697 -12.67 -10.30 -19.43
C LEU A 697 -13.65 -9.22 -19.92
N GLU A 698 -14.95 -9.38 -19.78
CA GLU A 698 -15.94 -8.45 -20.35
C GLU A 698 -15.93 -7.08 -19.67
N ARG A 699 -15.83 -7.09 -18.32
CA ARG A 699 -15.80 -5.86 -17.51
C ARG A 699 -14.66 -5.94 -16.49
N VAL A 700 -13.44 -5.75 -16.96
CA VAL A 700 -12.23 -5.68 -16.12
C VAL A 700 -11.66 -4.28 -16.17
N ALA A 701 -11.52 -3.64 -15.03
CA ALA A 701 -10.81 -2.40 -14.84
C ALA A 701 -9.41 -2.68 -14.31
N LEU A 702 -8.38 -2.08 -14.90
CA LEU A 702 -6.98 -2.18 -14.50
C LEU A 702 -6.51 -0.89 -13.83
N LEU A 703 -5.59 -1.03 -12.89
CA LEU A 703 -4.80 0.06 -12.32
C LEU A 703 -3.32 -0.28 -12.45
N ASP A 704 -2.50 0.70 -12.83
CA ASP A 704 -1.06 0.61 -12.89
C ASP A 704 -0.43 1.29 -11.68
N ASN A 705 0.62 0.68 -11.12
CA ASN A 705 1.41 1.24 -10.03
C ASN A 705 2.89 1.06 -10.33
N PHE A 706 3.54 2.15 -10.75
CA PHE A 706 4.97 2.16 -11.07
C PHE A 706 5.80 2.47 -9.83
N GLY A 707 6.66 1.55 -9.40
CA GLY A 707 7.71 1.73 -8.41
C GLY A 707 9.08 1.77 -9.11
N TRP A 708 9.72 2.94 -9.18
CA TRP A 708 10.93 3.13 -9.98
C TRP A 708 12.04 3.83 -9.22
N GLY A 709 13.29 3.57 -9.61
CA GLY A 709 14.46 4.33 -9.21
C GLY A 709 14.49 5.73 -9.83
N ASN A 710 15.66 6.38 -9.82
CA ASN A 710 15.82 7.75 -10.29
C ASN A 710 15.69 7.86 -11.82
N THR A 711 14.59 8.45 -12.27
CA THR A 711 14.26 8.66 -13.70
C THR A 711 15.05 9.80 -14.37
N SER A 712 15.92 10.52 -13.66
CA SER A 712 16.87 11.43 -14.31
C SER A 712 17.95 10.67 -15.07
N ARG A 713 18.14 9.37 -14.80
CA ARG A 713 19.02 8.49 -15.58
C ARG A 713 18.31 8.01 -16.84
N PRO A 714 18.96 8.17 -18.03
CA PRO A 714 18.33 7.82 -19.30
C PRO A 714 17.93 6.34 -19.45
N ASP A 715 18.66 5.42 -18.86
CA ASP A 715 18.38 3.97 -18.85
C ASP A 715 17.16 3.62 -17.99
N THR A 716 17.09 4.17 -16.77
CA THR A 716 15.95 4.02 -15.87
C THR A 716 14.68 4.59 -16.47
N LEU A 717 14.75 5.76 -17.11
CA LEU A 717 13.62 6.35 -17.83
C LEU A 717 13.25 5.53 -19.08
N GLY A 718 14.23 4.95 -19.79
CA GLY A 718 14.00 4.05 -20.91
C GLY A 718 13.24 2.80 -20.54
N ALA A 719 13.57 2.22 -19.38
CA ALA A 719 12.83 1.10 -18.81
C ALA A 719 11.36 1.47 -18.49
N LEU A 720 11.12 2.67 -17.93
CA LEU A 720 9.78 3.18 -17.65
C LEU A 720 8.95 3.34 -18.93
N VAL A 721 9.54 3.91 -20.00
CA VAL A 721 8.89 4.05 -21.31
C VAL A 721 8.47 2.70 -21.84
N ARG A 722 9.33 1.68 -21.77
CA ARG A 722 9.03 0.32 -22.25
C ARG A 722 7.88 -0.33 -21.48
N ALA A 723 7.88 -0.21 -20.16
CA ALA A 723 6.80 -0.75 -19.32
C ALA A 723 5.46 -0.06 -19.63
N ALA A 724 5.43 1.27 -19.76
CA ALA A 724 4.23 2.01 -20.12
C ALA A 724 3.70 1.66 -21.54
N GLN A 725 4.59 1.38 -22.49
CA GLN A 725 4.20 0.88 -23.83
C GLN A 725 3.53 -0.49 -23.74
N ALA A 726 4.06 -1.40 -22.93
CA ALA A 726 3.44 -2.71 -22.73
C ALA A 726 2.06 -2.60 -22.08
N CYS A 727 1.87 -1.70 -21.10
CA CYS A 727 0.53 -1.42 -20.54
C CYS A 727 -0.48 -1.05 -21.64
N HIS A 728 -0.11 -0.13 -22.55
CA HIS A 728 -0.95 0.23 -23.69
C HIS A 728 -1.29 -0.98 -24.55
N ASP A 729 -0.26 -1.73 -25.00
CA ASP A 729 -0.44 -2.81 -25.95
C ASP A 729 -1.27 -3.96 -25.38
N MET A 730 -1.05 -4.31 -24.12
CA MET A 730 -1.81 -5.36 -23.42
C MET A 730 -3.26 -4.92 -23.18
N ALA A 731 -3.50 -3.69 -22.71
CA ALA A 731 -4.86 -3.18 -22.51
C ALA A 731 -5.68 -3.23 -23.80
N ILE A 732 -5.12 -2.81 -24.92
CA ILE A 732 -5.79 -2.88 -26.23
C ILE A 732 -6.05 -4.32 -26.66
N ALA A 733 -5.05 -5.21 -26.53
CA ALA A 733 -5.18 -6.59 -26.99
C ALA A 733 -6.21 -7.40 -26.17
N TYR A 734 -6.21 -7.24 -24.86
CA TYR A 734 -7.19 -7.89 -23.97
C TYR A 734 -8.56 -7.19 -23.98
N GLY A 735 -8.59 -5.90 -24.33
CA GLY A 735 -9.81 -5.08 -24.27
C GLY A 735 -10.18 -4.62 -22.86
N THR A 736 -9.20 -4.52 -21.97
CA THR A 736 -9.32 -4.18 -20.55
C THR A 736 -8.70 -2.80 -20.28
N PRO A 737 -9.54 -1.73 -20.04
CA PRO A 737 -9.05 -0.38 -19.85
C PRO A 737 -8.38 -0.18 -18.48
N PHE A 738 -7.40 0.72 -18.43
CA PHE A 738 -6.93 1.33 -17.20
C PHE A 738 -7.90 2.42 -16.76
N VAL A 739 -8.25 2.47 -15.49
CA VAL A 739 -9.23 3.46 -14.97
C VAL A 739 -8.61 4.45 -13.98
N SER A 740 -7.49 4.09 -13.39
CA SER A 740 -6.68 4.90 -12.49
C SER A 740 -5.25 4.34 -12.46
N GLY A 741 -4.36 4.99 -11.77
CA GLY A 741 -2.99 4.54 -11.57
C GLY A 741 -2.25 5.37 -10.54
N LYS A 742 -0.99 4.97 -10.25
CA LYS A 742 -0.07 5.67 -9.35
C LYS A 742 1.36 5.47 -9.80
N ASP A 743 2.20 6.48 -9.62
CA ASP A 743 3.65 6.34 -9.75
C ASP A 743 4.37 6.76 -8.46
N SER A 744 5.42 6.04 -8.14
CA SER A 744 6.39 6.34 -7.10
C SER A 744 7.78 6.24 -7.71
N LEU A 745 8.41 7.39 -7.91
CA LEU A 745 9.71 7.50 -8.55
C LEU A 745 10.79 7.87 -7.53
N ASN A 746 12.07 7.72 -7.90
CA ASN A 746 13.23 8.02 -7.05
C ASN A 746 13.34 7.12 -5.80
N ASN A 747 12.81 5.89 -5.85
CA ASN A 747 12.97 4.91 -4.76
C ASN A 747 14.42 4.39 -4.72
N GLU A 748 15.31 5.21 -4.18
CA GLU A 748 16.74 4.96 -4.05
C GLU A 748 17.25 5.44 -2.70
N PHE A 749 18.32 4.81 -2.24
CA PHE A 749 19.02 5.20 -1.03
C PHE A 749 20.50 5.42 -1.34
N GLU A 750 21.03 6.58 -0.97
CA GLU A 750 22.46 6.90 -1.13
C GLU A 750 23.17 6.84 0.22
N PHE A 751 24.21 6.02 0.30
CA PHE A 751 25.06 5.87 1.47
C PHE A 751 26.52 5.69 1.08
N GLY A 752 27.41 6.53 1.60
CA GLY A 752 28.85 6.44 1.37
C GLY A 752 29.25 6.44 -0.11
N GLY A 753 28.54 7.15 -0.98
CA GLY A 753 28.76 7.21 -2.42
C GLY A 753 28.30 5.96 -3.19
N ARG A 754 27.53 5.08 -2.55
CA ARG A 754 26.84 3.95 -3.19
C ARG A 754 25.35 4.24 -3.23
N VAL A 755 24.71 3.89 -4.34
CA VAL A 755 23.25 3.99 -4.52
C VAL A 755 22.67 2.58 -4.49
N ILE A 756 21.66 2.37 -3.65
CA ILE A 756 20.82 1.16 -3.66
C ILE A 756 19.48 1.58 -4.29
N SER A 757 19.22 1.11 -5.49
CA SER A 757 17.98 1.34 -6.21
C SER A 757 17.10 0.10 -6.11
N ILE A 758 15.78 0.28 -5.99
CA ILE A 758 14.85 -0.83 -6.12
C ILE A 758 14.90 -1.40 -7.55
N PRO A 759 14.51 -2.67 -7.77
CA PRO A 759 14.25 -3.18 -9.11
C PRO A 759 13.09 -2.41 -9.76
N HIS A 760 13.06 -2.35 -11.08
CA HIS A 760 11.90 -1.82 -11.81
C HIS A 760 10.68 -2.65 -11.45
N THR A 761 9.68 -2.03 -10.86
CA THR A 761 8.51 -2.71 -10.31
C THR A 761 7.24 -2.12 -10.86
N LEU A 762 6.40 -2.96 -11.45
CA LEU A 762 5.05 -2.59 -11.86
C LEU A 762 4.06 -3.56 -11.20
N LEU A 763 3.18 -3.01 -10.37
CA LEU A 763 2.00 -3.71 -9.88
C LEU A 763 0.81 -3.37 -10.79
N ILE A 764 0.16 -4.40 -11.30
CA ILE A 764 -1.15 -4.29 -11.93
C ILE A 764 -2.19 -4.80 -10.93
N SER A 765 -3.15 -3.95 -10.60
CA SER A 765 -4.33 -4.34 -9.82
C SER A 765 -5.53 -4.41 -10.76
N ALA A 766 -6.36 -5.44 -10.62
CA ALA A 766 -7.50 -5.65 -11.48
C ALA A 766 -8.78 -5.88 -10.67
N ALA A 767 -9.89 -5.29 -11.12
CA ALA A 767 -11.22 -5.52 -10.59
C ALA A 767 -12.17 -5.91 -11.73
N SER A 768 -12.86 -7.03 -11.59
CA SER A 768 -13.83 -7.53 -12.57
C SER A 768 -15.21 -7.66 -11.95
N VAL A 769 -16.25 -7.33 -12.71
CA VAL A 769 -17.65 -7.58 -12.32
C VAL A 769 -18.04 -9.00 -12.75
N MET A 770 -18.36 -9.85 -11.77
CA MET A 770 -18.85 -11.20 -11.97
C MET A 770 -20.39 -11.21 -11.91
N GLU A 771 -21.05 -11.76 -12.93
CA GLU A 771 -22.50 -11.73 -13.04
C GLU A 771 -23.20 -12.67 -12.02
N ASP A 772 -22.57 -13.78 -11.66
CA ASP A 772 -23.12 -14.75 -10.71
C ASP A 772 -22.02 -15.36 -9.83
N VAL A 773 -21.93 -14.90 -8.59
CA VAL A 773 -20.95 -15.42 -7.61
C VAL A 773 -21.14 -16.90 -7.27
N GLY A 774 -22.30 -17.48 -7.57
CA GLY A 774 -22.55 -18.92 -7.42
C GLY A 774 -21.76 -19.79 -8.40
N ARG A 775 -21.05 -19.19 -9.36
CA ARG A 775 -20.16 -19.86 -10.32
C ARG A 775 -18.68 -19.78 -9.91
N ALA A 776 -18.38 -19.17 -8.78
CA ALA A 776 -17.01 -19.10 -8.27
C ALA A 776 -16.45 -20.49 -7.98
N ILE A 777 -15.20 -20.72 -8.37
CA ILE A 777 -14.45 -21.94 -8.06
C ILE A 777 -13.12 -21.57 -7.37
N SER A 778 -12.52 -22.52 -6.69
CA SER A 778 -11.20 -22.37 -6.06
C SER A 778 -10.22 -23.41 -6.62
N MET A 779 -8.93 -23.17 -6.36
CA MET A 779 -7.85 -23.89 -7.02
C MET A 779 -7.58 -25.30 -6.46
N ASP A 780 -7.99 -25.61 -5.25
CA ASP A 780 -7.71 -26.87 -4.56
C ASP A 780 -8.35 -28.09 -5.25
N PHE A 781 -7.65 -29.19 -5.34
CA PHE A 781 -8.22 -30.44 -5.87
C PHE A 781 -9.45 -30.88 -5.07
N LYS A 782 -10.51 -31.28 -5.79
CA LYS A 782 -11.84 -31.57 -5.19
C LYS A 782 -12.12 -33.07 -5.09
N GLN A 783 -11.70 -33.87 -6.08
CA GLN A 783 -12.09 -35.26 -6.11
C GLN A 783 -11.08 -36.18 -6.78
N ALA A 784 -10.71 -37.27 -6.10
CA ALA A 784 -9.92 -38.32 -6.68
C ALA A 784 -10.61 -38.98 -7.89
N GLY A 785 -9.86 -39.21 -8.94
CA GLY A 785 -10.32 -39.75 -10.21
C GLY A 785 -10.57 -38.70 -11.29
N ASP A 786 -10.61 -37.42 -10.94
CA ASP A 786 -10.74 -36.33 -11.91
C ASP A 786 -9.41 -36.15 -12.67
N LEU A 787 -9.54 -35.71 -13.93
CA LEU A 787 -8.42 -35.46 -14.82
C LEU A 787 -7.78 -34.09 -14.53
N VAL A 788 -6.46 -34.02 -14.59
CA VAL A 788 -5.71 -32.77 -14.49
C VAL A 788 -5.27 -32.35 -15.89
N TYR A 789 -5.81 -31.26 -16.36
CA TYR A 789 -5.45 -30.64 -17.64
C TYR A 789 -4.47 -29.50 -17.41
N ILE A 790 -3.44 -29.39 -18.24
CA ILE A 790 -2.74 -28.13 -18.47
C ILE A 790 -3.36 -27.44 -19.70
N VAL A 791 -3.71 -26.17 -19.53
CA VAL A 791 -4.22 -25.31 -20.59
C VAL A 791 -3.17 -24.25 -20.88
N GLY A 792 -2.76 -24.11 -22.14
CA GLY A 792 -1.68 -23.24 -22.57
C GLY A 792 -0.40 -23.99 -22.98
N ILE A 793 0.66 -23.25 -23.30
CA ILE A 793 1.92 -23.78 -23.83
C ILE A 793 3.04 -23.50 -22.83
N THR A 794 3.87 -24.52 -22.59
CA THR A 794 5.13 -24.37 -21.88
C THR A 794 6.27 -24.11 -22.88
N ASN A 795 6.94 -22.98 -22.71
CA ASN A 795 8.14 -22.60 -23.45
C ASN A 795 9.38 -22.72 -22.58
N ASN A 796 10.57 -22.67 -23.18
CA ASN A 796 11.81 -22.55 -22.43
C ASN A 796 12.02 -21.10 -21.97
N GLU A 797 11.23 -20.66 -20.96
CA GLU A 797 11.15 -19.30 -20.44
C GLU A 797 11.35 -19.31 -18.91
N LEU A 798 12.62 -19.35 -18.51
CA LEU A 798 13.02 -19.36 -17.09
C LEU A 798 13.85 -18.13 -16.69
N GLY A 799 14.08 -17.18 -17.61
CA GLY A 799 14.79 -15.93 -17.28
C GLY A 799 14.04 -15.12 -16.21
N GLY A 800 14.71 -14.86 -15.08
CA GLY A 800 14.12 -14.18 -13.92
C GLY A 800 13.22 -15.06 -13.05
N SER A 801 13.17 -16.40 -13.30
CA SER A 801 12.35 -17.33 -12.54
C SER A 801 12.93 -17.64 -11.15
N GLU A 802 12.06 -18.06 -10.23
CA GLU A 802 12.47 -18.57 -8.91
C GLU A 802 13.44 -19.77 -9.02
N TYR A 803 13.27 -20.59 -10.05
CA TYR A 803 14.15 -21.74 -10.28
C TYR A 803 15.57 -21.32 -10.65
N PHE A 804 15.72 -20.36 -11.58
CA PHE A 804 17.06 -19.87 -11.93
C PHE A 804 17.71 -19.11 -10.79
N GLU A 805 16.96 -18.30 -10.05
CA GLU A 805 17.48 -17.63 -8.86
C GLU A 805 17.98 -18.61 -7.80
N ALA A 806 17.24 -19.70 -7.54
CA ALA A 806 17.63 -20.75 -6.60
C ALA A 806 18.96 -21.42 -7.00
N HIS A 807 19.34 -21.36 -8.30
CA HIS A 807 20.63 -21.83 -8.84
C HIS A 807 21.66 -20.72 -9.06
N GLY A 808 21.36 -19.46 -8.69
CA GLY A 808 22.28 -18.32 -8.80
C GLY A 808 22.39 -17.72 -10.21
N PHE A 809 21.36 -17.90 -11.06
CA PHE A 809 21.29 -17.37 -12.42
C PHE A 809 20.10 -16.44 -12.60
N THR A 810 20.25 -15.50 -13.55
CA THR A 810 19.12 -14.70 -14.04
C THR A 810 18.61 -15.26 -15.36
N GLY A 811 19.50 -15.57 -16.30
CA GLY A 811 19.16 -16.00 -17.68
C GLY A 811 18.60 -14.86 -18.54
N ASN A 812 18.34 -15.12 -19.82
CA ASN A 812 17.88 -14.09 -20.78
C ASN A 812 16.46 -14.35 -21.31
N SER A 813 15.94 -15.56 -21.12
CA SER A 813 14.67 -16.01 -21.71
C SER A 813 13.49 -15.63 -20.79
N VAL A 814 13.16 -14.33 -20.75
CA VAL A 814 12.03 -13.82 -19.97
C VAL A 814 10.70 -14.36 -20.51
N PRO A 815 9.71 -14.70 -19.65
CA PRO A 815 8.38 -15.08 -20.10
C PRO A 815 7.72 -14.01 -20.96
N ARG A 816 7.12 -14.43 -22.09
CA ARG A 816 6.46 -13.54 -23.05
C ARG A 816 4.96 -13.78 -23.09
N VAL A 817 4.22 -12.78 -23.54
CA VAL A 817 2.76 -12.83 -23.68
C VAL A 817 2.37 -12.70 -25.15
N ASN A 818 1.60 -13.68 -25.66
CA ASN A 818 0.87 -13.53 -26.90
C ASN A 818 -0.59 -13.14 -26.57
N ALA A 819 -0.84 -11.85 -26.36
CA ALA A 819 -2.08 -11.36 -25.81
C ALA A 819 -3.35 -11.74 -26.60
N HIS A 820 -3.28 -11.83 -27.95
CA HIS A 820 -4.43 -12.25 -28.75
C HIS A 820 -4.81 -13.71 -28.49
N ARG A 821 -3.82 -14.58 -28.42
CA ARG A 821 -4.04 -16.00 -28.11
C ARG A 821 -4.44 -16.18 -26.65
N ALA A 822 -3.81 -15.43 -25.75
CA ALA A 822 -4.14 -15.42 -24.33
C ALA A 822 -5.60 -15.02 -24.10
N LYS A 823 -6.07 -13.98 -24.76
CA LYS A 823 -7.47 -13.56 -24.70
C LYS A 823 -8.43 -14.65 -25.14
N GLU A 824 -8.15 -15.27 -26.31
CA GLU A 824 -9.00 -16.36 -26.83
C GLU A 824 -9.05 -17.54 -25.85
N LEU A 825 -7.90 -17.91 -25.26
CA LEU A 825 -7.80 -18.98 -24.27
C LEU A 825 -8.61 -18.66 -23.00
N MET A 826 -8.41 -17.45 -22.45
CA MET A 826 -9.12 -16.98 -21.25
C MET A 826 -10.62 -16.89 -21.47
N ASP A 827 -11.08 -16.36 -22.61
CA ASP A 827 -12.50 -16.27 -22.95
C ASP A 827 -13.16 -17.65 -23.05
N ARG A 828 -12.48 -18.67 -23.60
CA ARG A 828 -13.00 -20.04 -23.68
C ARG A 828 -12.97 -20.75 -22.33
N LEU A 829 -11.89 -20.61 -21.58
CA LEU A 829 -11.77 -21.22 -20.25
C LEU A 829 -12.82 -20.66 -19.28
N SER A 830 -13.02 -19.33 -19.29
CA SER A 830 -14.09 -18.70 -18.52
C SER A 830 -15.48 -19.29 -18.83
N ARG A 831 -15.81 -19.47 -20.13
CA ARG A 831 -17.07 -20.11 -20.54
C ARG A 831 -17.15 -21.58 -20.13
N ALA A 832 -16.04 -22.32 -20.14
CA ALA A 832 -16.01 -23.70 -19.64
C ALA A 832 -16.33 -23.77 -18.14
N ILE A 833 -15.76 -22.85 -17.36
CA ILE A 833 -16.05 -22.72 -15.91
C ILE A 833 -17.52 -22.34 -15.69
N GLU A 834 -18.04 -21.34 -16.40
CA GLU A 834 -19.43 -20.90 -16.32
C GLU A 834 -20.42 -22.04 -16.59
N LYS A 835 -20.10 -22.94 -17.55
CA LYS A 835 -20.89 -24.11 -17.86
C LYS A 835 -20.74 -25.27 -16.86
N GLY A 836 -19.85 -25.15 -15.88
CA GLY A 836 -19.57 -26.17 -14.88
C GLY A 836 -18.78 -27.38 -15.42
N LEU A 837 -18.01 -27.20 -16.50
CA LEU A 837 -17.13 -28.22 -17.08
C LEU A 837 -15.81 -28.37 -16.31
N VAL A 838 -15.44 -27.36 -15.55
CA VAL A 838 -14.22 -27.28 -14.72
C VAL A 838 -14.61 -27.28 -13.25
N ARG A 839 -14.00 -28.09 -12.43
CA ARG A 839 -14.27 -28.24 -11.00
C ARG A 839 -13.36 -27.38 -10.12
N ALA A 840 -12.07 -27.31 -10.48
CA ALA A 840 -11.07 -26.43 -9.90
C ALA A 840 -10.17 -25.88 -11.01
N CYS A 841 -9.67 -24.67 -10.81
CA CYS A 841 -8.73 -24.04 -11.74
C CYS A 841 -7.69 -23.24 -10.96
N HIS A 842 -6.44 -23.24 -11.44
CA HIS A 842 -5.32 -22.52 -10.86
C HIS A 842 -4.48 -21.91 -11.97
N ASP A 843 -4.00 -20.67 -11.81
CA ASP A 843 -3.04 -20.10 -12.76
C ASP A 843 -1.60 -20.61 -12.45
N LEU A 844 -0.72 -20.63 -13.46
CA LEU A 844 0.68 -20.97 -13.29
C LEU A 844 1.52 -19.68 -13.26
N SER A 845 2.17 -19.43 -12.13
CA SER A 845 3.03 -18.25 -11.89
C SER A 845 4.43 -18.70 -11.42
N GLN A 846 4.94 -18.14 -10.32
CA GLN A 846 6.28 -18.46 -9.80
C GLN A 846 6.45 -19.95 -9.52
N GLY A 847 7.59 -20.52 -9.97
CA GLY A 847 7.88 -21.94 -9.84
C GLY A 847 7.11 -22.87 -10.82
N GLY A 848 6.29 -22.29 -11.71
CA GLY A 848 5.66 -22.97 -12.83
C GLY A 848 4.74 -24.14 -12.47
N LEU A 849 4.72 -25.18 -13.31
CA LEU A 849 3.86 -26.36 -13.15
C LEU A 849 4.09 -27.11 -11.83
N GLY A 850 5.35 -27.18 -11.39
CA GLY A 850 5.71 -27.94 -10.20
C GLY A 850 5.09 -27.36 -8.93
N VAL A 851 5.19 -26.02 -8.75
CA VAL A 851 4.58 -25.30 -7.63
C VAL A 851 3.06 -25.35 -7.73
N ALA A 852 2.48 -25.04 -8.88
CA ALA A 852 1.03 -24.98 -9.04
C ALA A 852 0.33 -26.32 -8.73
N VAL A 853 0.85 -27.43 -9.21
CA VAL A 853 0.27 -28.76 -8.89
C VAL A 853 0.46 -29.13 -7.42
N ALA A 854 1.59 -28.72 -6.80
CA ALA A 854 1.82 -28.93 -5.39
C ALA A 854 0.83 -28.15 -4.53
N GLU A 855 0.55 -26.89 -4.89
CA GLU A 855 -0.42 -26.03 -4.20
C GLU A 855 -1.86 -26.57 -4.30
N MET A 856 -2.28 -27.01 -5.48
CA MET A 856 -3.59 -27.67 -5.65
C MET A 856 -3.72 -28.94 -4.78
N ALA A 857 -2.65 -29.73 -4.72
CA ALA A 857 -2.62 -30.99 -3.97
C ALA A 857 -2.63 -30.76 -2.44
N LEU A 858 -1.77 -29.84 -1.93
CA LEU A 858 -1.70 -29.56 -0.50
C LEU A 858 -2.96 -28.86 0.04
N ALA A 859 -3.61 -28.02 -0.78
CA ALA A 859 -4.84 -27.31 -0.42
C ALA A 859 -6.06 -28.25 -0.42
N GLY A 860 -6.14 -29.18 -1.37
CA GLY A 860 -7.22 -30.17 -1.48
C GLY A 860 -7.03 -31.40 -0.58
N GLU A 861 -5.82 -31.61 -0.01
CA GLU A 861 -5.41 -32.82 0.70
C GLU A 861 -5.64 -34.09 -0.16
N LEU A 862 -5.38 -33.97 -1.46
CA LEU A 862 -5.44 -35.05 -2.43
C LEU A 862 -4.13 -35.13 -3.21
N GLY A 863 -3.60 -36.34 -3.37
CA GLY A 863 -2.44 -36.57 -4.21
C GLY A 863 -2.76 -36.41 -5.69
N ALA A 864 -1.74 -36.45 -6.52
CA ALA A 864 -1.89 -36.44 -7.97
C ALA A 864 -0.77 -37.23 -8.64
N THR A 865 -1.06 -37.74 -9.82
CA THR A 865 -0.07 -38.34 -10.73
C THR A 865 0.00 -37.50 -11.99
N ILE A 866 1.18 -36.95 -12.31
CA ILE A 866 1.42 -36.05 -13.43
C ILE A 866 2.49 -36.65 -14.37
N HIS A 867 2.33 -36.43 -15.68
CA HIS A 867 3.22 -36.91 -16.72
C HIS A 867 3.75 -35.77 -17.58
N LEU A 868 5.04 -35.44 -17.49
CA LEU A 868 5.68 -34.33 -18.22
C LEU A 868 5.72 -34.52 -19.73
N ASN A 869 5.75 -35.79 -20.19
CA ASN A 869 5.72 -36.11 -21.63
C ASN A 869 4.40 -35.74 -22.33
N SER A 870 3.33 -35.45 -21.58
CA SER A 870 2.03 -35.00 -22.07
C SER A 870 1.89 -33.47 -22.10
N VAL A 871 2.84 -32.72 -21.55
CA VAL A 871 2.76 -31.25 -21.49
C VAL A 871 2.94 -30.63 -22.88
N PRO A 872 2.03 -29.76 -23.33
CA PRO A 872 2.16 -29.05 -24.62
C PRO A 872 3.38 -28.12 -24.61
N LEU A 873 4.32 -28.32 -25.49
CA LEU A 873 5.55 -27.53 -25.62
C LEU A 873 5.52 -26.61 -26.84
N GLY A 874 6.01 -25.38 -26.69
CA GLY A 874 6.13 -24.41 -27.77
C GLY A 874 7.36 -24.59 -28.66
N GLY A 875 8.27 -25.48 -28.26
CA GLY A 875 9.50 -25.88 -28.97
C GLY A 875 10.12 -27.09 -28.29
N PRO A 876 11.25 -27.60 -28.79
CA PRO A 876 11.93 -28.72 -28.16
C PRO A 876 12.51 -28.30 -26.80
N ILE A 877 12.09 -28.98 -25.76
CA ILE A 877 12.64 -28.87 -24.39
C ILE A 877 12.96 -30.30 -23.95
N ASP A 878 14.24 -30.58 -23.77
CA ASP A 878 14.75 -31.90 -23.44
C ASP A 878 15.13 -32.06 -21.94
N ARG A 879 14.89 -31.01 -21.15
CA ARG A 879 15.14 -30.92 -19.71
C ARG A 879 13.83 -31.00 -18.93
N GLU A 880 13.69 -31.98 -18.06
CA GLU A 880 12.49 -32.21 -17.24
C GLU A 880 12.25 -31.06 -16.24
N ASP A 881 13.33 -30.56 -15.64
CA ASP A 881 13.30 -29.40 -14.73
C ASP A 881 12.83 -28.12 -15.42
N PHE A 882 13.22 -27.89 -16.66
CA PHE A 882 12.78 -26.74 -17.43
C PHE A 882 11.29 -26.83 -17.80
N ILE A 883 10.77 -28.02 -18.09
CA ILE A 883 9.32 -28.23 -18.31
C ILE A 883 8.54 -27.97 -17.02
N LEU A 884 9.07 -28.45 -15.89
CA LEU A 884 8.39 -28.39 -14.59
C LEU A 884 8.38 -27.00 -13.99
N PHE A 885 9.47 -26.23 -14.13
CA PHE A 885 9.67 -24.96 -13.44
C PHE A 885 9.67 -23.73 -14.36
N SER A 886 9.41 -23.90 -15.68
CA SER A 886 9.19 -22.74 -16.57
C SER A 886 8.02 -21.90 -16.06
N GLU A 887 8.18 -20.57 -16.13
CA GLU A 887 7.18 -19.59 -15.72
C GLU A 887 6.47 -18.95 -16.93
N SER A 888 6.34 -19.68 -18.05
CA SER A 888 5.63 -19.20 -19.25
C SER A 888 4.22 -18.71 -18.90
N ASN A 889 3.87 -17.55 -19.45
CA ASN A 889 2.59 -16.89 -19.24
C ASN A 889 1.39 -17.64 -19.84
N THR A 890 0.20 -17.22 -19.46
CA THR A 890 -1.07 -17.71 -20.03
C THR A 890 -1.25 -19.21 -19.92
N ARG A 891 -0.97 -19.79 -18.74
CA ARG A 891 -1.17 -21.22 -18.46
C ARG A 891 -2.03 -21.40 -17.24
N PHE A 892 -2.83 -22.49 -17.26
CA PHE A 892 -3.70 -22.89 -16.14
C PHE A 892 -3.62 -24.40 -15.92
N LEU A 893 -3.84 -24.83 -14.68
CA LEU A 893 -4.26 -26.17 -14.35
C LEU A 893 -5.77 -26.19 -14.18
N ALA A 894 -6.44 -27.19 -14.75
CA ALA A 894 -7.88 -27.37 -14.62
C ALA A 894 -8.18 -28.81 -14.18
N GLU A 895 -8.96 -28.96 -13.10
CA GLU A 895 -9.53 -30.24 -12.70
C GLU A 895 -10.87 -30.44 -13.41
N VAL A 896 -10.98 -31.52 -14.17
CA VAL A 896 -12.14 -31.83 -15.01
C VAL A 896 -12.58 -33.25 -14.74
N THR A 897 -13.88 -33.47 -14.53
CA THR A 897 -14.38 -34.86 -14.36
C THR A 897 -14.26 -35.63 -15.66
N PRO A 898 -14.09 -36.96 -15.61
CA PRO A 898 -14.04 -37.78 -16.82
C PRO A 898 -15.29 -37.62 -17.72
N GLU A 899 -16.46 -37.37 -17.15
CA GLU A 899 -17.70 -37.20 -17.88
C GLU A 899 -17.77 -35.85 -18.60
N CYS A 900 -17.03 -34.82 -18.09
CA CYS A 900 -17.00 -33.48 -18.69
C CYS A 900 -15.85 -33.30 -19.69
N SER A 901 -14.91 -34.26 -19.76
CA SER A 901 -13.67 -34.13 -20.55
C SER A 901 -13.92 -33.84 -22.03
N GLU A 902 -14.81 -34.58 -22.69
CA GLU A 902 -15.17 -34.35 -24.10
C GLU A 902 -15.75 -32.94 -24.32
N GLY A 903 -16.70 -32.53 -23.48
CA GLY A 903 -17.29 -31.18 -23.55
C GLY A 903 -16.29 -30.06 -23.27
N PHE A 904 -15.34 -30.28 -22.37
CA PHE A 904 -14.26 -29.34 -22.09
C PHE A 904 -13.32 -29.24 -23.27
N GLU A 905 -12.84 -30.34 -23.85
CA GLU A 905 -11.98 -30.35 -25.04
C GLU A 905 -12.66 -29.72 -26.25
N GLU A 906 -13.97 -29.95 -26.46
CA GLU A 906 -14.75 -29.30 -27.52
C GLU A 906 -14.83 -27.78 -27.31
N MET A 907 -15.07 -27.32 -26.05
CA MET A 907 -15.11 -25.89 -25.70
C MET A 907 -13.77 -25.22 -25.96
N MET A 908 -12.67 -25.87 -25.62
CA MET A 908 -11.29 -25.37 -25.81
C MET A 908 -10.75 -25.63 -27.23
N GLY A 909 -11.52 -26.28 -28.11
CA GLY A 909 -11.08 -26.74 -29.43
C GLY A 909 -10.25 -25.74 -30.23
N GLY A 910 -9.11 -26.21 -30.79
CA GLY A 910 -8.12 -25.41 -31.51
C GLY A 910 -7.08 -24.72 -30.66
N LEU A 911 -7.20 -24.75 -29.34
CA LEU A 911 -6.20 -24.26 -28.38
C LEU A 911 -5.31 -25.41 -27.90
N GLN A 912 -4.13 -25.06 -27.37
CA GLN A 912 -3.24 -26.06 -26.80
C GLN A 912 -3.68 -26.37 -25.37
N LEU A 913 -4.02 -27.62 -25.15
CA LEU A 913 -4.28 -28.21 -23.84
C LEU A 913 -3.98 -29.71 -23.92
N ALA A 914 -3.75 -30.33 -22.79
CA ALA A 914 -3.61 -31.77 -22.68
C ALA A 914 -4.00 -32.25 -21.28
N PRO A 915 -4.60 -33.46 -21.16
CA PRO A 915 -4.67 -34.16 -19.88
C PRO A 915 -3.25 -34.65 -19.53
N ILE A 916 -2.69 -34.08 -18.48
CA ILE A 916 -1.31 -34.40 -18.02
C ILE A 916 -1.29 -35.35 -16.84
N GLY A 917 -2.46 -35.70 -16.27
CA GLY A 917 -2.50 -36.54 -15.10
C GLY A 917 -3.90 -36.72 -14.52
N GLN A 918 -3.92 -37.21 -13.30
CA GLN A 918 -5.16 -37.52 -12.56
C GLN A 918 -5.00 -37.21 -11.07
N VAL A 919 -6.04 -36.70 -10.45
CA VAL A 919 -6.15 -36.58 -9.00
C VAL A 919 -6.24 -37.96 -8.36
N ALA A 920 -5.42 -38.22 -7.35
CA ALA A 920 -5.31 -39.51 -6.70
C ALA A 920 -5.83 -39.51 -5.27
N ASN A 921 -6.48 -40.58 -4.84
CA ASN A 921 -6.80 -40.79 -3.43
C ASN A 921 -5.56 -41.31 -2.68
N SER A 922 -4.52 -40.51 -2.64
CA SER A 922 -3.24 -40.77 -1.98
C SER A 922 -2.74 -39.53 -1.25
N GLU A 923 -1.83 -39.70 -0.32
CA GLU A 923 -1.16 -38.58 0.38
C GLU A 923 0.18 -38.20 -0.28
N THR A 924 0.33 -38.45 -1.60
CA THR A 924 1.61 -38.28 -2.30
C THR A 924 1.37 -37.58 -3.66
N LEU A 925 2.19 -36.62 -3.99
CA LEU A 925 2.35 -36.06 -5.33
C LEU A 925 3.43 -36.84 -6.06
N GLU A 926 3.10 -37.44 -7.21
CA GLU A 926 4.02 -38.14 -8.08
C GLU A 926 4.09 -37.46 -9.45
N ILE A 927 5.32 -37.18 -9.92
CA ILE A 927 5.56 -36.62 -11.26
C ILE A 927 6.49 -37.52 -12.02
N TYR A 928 6.12 -37.90 -13.25
CA TYR A 928 6.88 -38.72 -14.17
C TYR A 928 7.48 -37.88 -15.29
N GLY A 929 8.79 -38.08 -15.55
CA GLY A 929 9.56 -37.38 -16.55
C GLY A 929 9.26 -37.81 -17.98
N LEU A 930 10.08 -37.34 -18.93
CA LEU A 930 9.96 -37.61 -20.36
C LEU A 930 10.11 -39.08 -20.72
N ASP A 931 10.93 -39.83 -19.95
CA ASP A 931 11.20 -41.26 -20.12
C ASP A 931 10.29 -42.14 -19.26
N ASN A 932 9.24 -41.53 -18.65
CA ASN A 932 8.36 -42.18 -17.68
C ASN A 932 9.05 -42.61 -16.37
N ARG A 933 10.25 -42.14 -16.09
CA ARG A 933 10.87 -42.25 -14.77
C ARG A 933 10.18 -41.28 -13.81
N ARG A 934 9.98 -41.73 -12.57
CA ARG A 934 9.46 -40.84 -11.54
C ARG A 934 10.54 -39.88 -11.09
N VAL A 935 10.31 -38.57 -11.31
CA VAL A 935 11.24 -37.46 -10.99
C VAL A 935 10.86 -36.75 -9.71
N VAL A 936 9.56 -36.82 -9.31
CA VAL A 936 9.08 -36.31 -8.02
C VAL A 936 8.23 -37.36 -7.33
N ALA A 937 8.45 -37.55 -6.04
CA ALA A 937 7.60 -38.33 -5.13
C ALA A 937 7.70 -37.76 -3.72
N ILE A 938 6.75 -36.90 -3.34
CA ILE A 938 6.77 -36.17 -2.07
C ILE A 938 5.41 -36.31 -1.39
N SER A 939 5.38 -36.53 -0.09
CA SER A 939 4.13 -36.54 0.67
C SER A 939 3.53 -35.15 0.77
N LEU A 940 2.19 -35.07 0.78
CA LEU A 940 1.46 -33.78 0.95
C LEU A 940 1.87 -33.08 2.25
N ARG A 941 2.21 -33.84 3.28
CA ARG A 941 2.69 -33.31 4.55
C ARG A 941 4.05 -32.60 4.40
N GLU A 942 4.97 -33.16 3.64
CA GLU A 942 6.29 -32.57 3.38
C GLU A 942 6.16 -31.32 2.51
N LEU A 943 5.31 -31.36 1.46
CA LEU A 943 5.02 -30.19 0.65
C LEU A 943 4.45 -29.04 1.50
N LYS A 944 3.43 -29.34 2.32
CA LYS A 944 2.77 -28.34 3.18
C LYS A 944 3.72 -27.78 4.24
N GLU A 945 4.55 -28.64 4.86
CA GLU A 945 5.57 -28.20 5.84
C GLU A 945 6.61 -27.28 5.19
N ALA A 946 7.11 -27.63 4.00
CA ALA A 946 8.07 -26.79 3.28
C ALA A 946 7.46 -25.43 2.93
N TRP A 947 6.20 -25.43 2.48
CA TRP A 947 5.48 -24.21 2.08
C TRP A 947 5.13 -23.30 3.27
N GLN A 948 4.70 -23.83 4.42
CA GLN A 948 4.30 -23.04 5.59
C GLN A 948 5.47 -22.59 6.49
N ARG A 949 6.56 -23.35 6.54
CA ARG A 949 7.66 -23.17 7.51
C ARG A 949 8.30 -21.78 7.50
N PRO A 950 8.59 -21.10 6.35
CA PRO A 950 9.37 -19.86 6.34
C PRO A 950 8.72 -18.71 7.11
N LEU A 951 7.41 -18.57 7.05
CA LEU A 951 6.65 -17.50 7.74
C LEU A 951 5.78 -18.02 8.90
N ARG A 952 6.10 -19.16 9.48
CA ARG A 952 5.43 -19.66 10.69
C ARG A 952 6.01 -18.97 11.93
N TRP A 953 5.63 -17.72 12.18
CA TRP A 953 6.16 -16.85 13.25
C TRP A 953 5.24 -16.72 14.46
#